data_8ef33d66a86bdcd225d5b17c45546c98
#
_entry.id   8ef33d66a86bdcd225d5b17c45546c98
#
_cell.length_a   1.000
_cell.length_b   1.000
_cell.length_c   1.000
_cell.angle_alpha   90.00
_cell.angle_beta   90.00
_cell.angle_gamma   90.00
#
_symmetry.space_group_name_H-M   'P 1'
#
loop_
_entity.id
_entity.type
_entity.pdbx_description
1 polymer ?
#
loop_
_entity_poly.entity_id
_entity_poly.type
_entity_poly.pdbx_seq_one_letter_code
_entity_poly.pdbx_strand_id
1 'polypeptide(L)'
;MIELSAEQANILLHIKNGKNVVVDSCAGTGKTTLILSVAQALSPKKLLQMTYNSMLRYEVKDRVKKSNIENMQVHTFHSLAVRYYLPTSFTDTGIRYILLKDLQPIVAIPKFDVFVLDEAQDMTFIYFQFMAKVARDAGSPIQLLILGDYMQGLYEFKGADIRFLTLADIIWSEFAGLTSPEFQKCTMKMSYRITNPMCSFVNQVMLGKDRMDACKPGEPVTYIRNTRQNMERVVAAEILKLFEEGYVPSDIFVLGPSVKGVNSNIRQLENILSERGIPCHVPMLENDKIDERVIDRKVVFSTFHCVKGRERKVVFVLGFDNSYFRFNARTLPRDLCPNTLYVACTRSTERLYVLENDSHRGDRPLEFLTMSHIEMKQQDFIRFRGQHQNLFVEPEERDKGSPIIKHFLTPTELIKFIPECIMEEISLTLDRIFITDGGEPDDLEIPSIMETSNGFFEEVSDLNGIAIPCIYYDYLQGGSQNSNVLLRLIQENIEEMRSNEHHYLKEIVKTLPENLESASDYLFLANISVAVQEKLYFKLKQIDRSEYNWLTESVLAECKARMDAVIGKECSPSSSYHIEDTIIHSGDEKAHCRIDEFLREHFDPTTQFRFTARVDLVTDSTVWELKCTSKISMDHLLQVAIYAWLWQMREGELVNEVKKFRIFNIRTNEVLSLNATLEDLNTIMLALLKGKFQKQDVKTDEEFIAECKEAI
;
A
#
# COMPACT_ATOMS: atom_id res chain seq x y z
N MET A 1 -11.94 -0.65 -36.66
CA MET A 1 -10.84 -1.53 -36.24
C MET A 1 -9.79 -0.65 -35.57
N ILE A 2 -9.30 -1.08 -34.42
CA ILE A 2 -8.21 -0.39 -33.75
C ILE A 2 -6.94 -0.60 -34.60
N GLU A 3 -6.22 0.47 -34.93
CA GLU A 3 -4.95 0.38 -35.67
C GLU A 3 -3.87 -0.17 -34.71
N LEU A 4 -3.30 -1.32 -35.08
CA LEU A 4 -2.25 -1.96 -34.29
C LEU A 4 -0.88 -1.49 -34.70
N SER A 5 0.03 -1.35 -33.74
CA SER A 5 1.47 -1.15 -34.06
C SER A 5 2.03 -2.39 -34.76
N ALA A 6 3.20 -2.23 -35.39
CA ALA A 6 3.91 -3.37 -36.01
C ALA A 6 4.23 -4.47 -34.98
N GLU A 7 4.61 -4.10 -33.75
CA GLU A 7 4.86 -5.04 -32.64
C GLU A 7 3.59 -5.80 -32.28
N GLN A 8 2.46 -5.10 -32.08
CA GLN A 8 1.17 -5.71 -31.74
C GLN A 8 0.65 -6.61 -32.88
N ALA A 9 0.80 -6.19 -34.14
CA ALA A 9 0.40 -6.99 -35.30
C ALA A 9 1.21 -8.29 -35.42
N ASN A 10 2.52 -8.24 -35.13
CA ASN A 10 3.38 -9.42 -35.08
C ASN A 10 2.96 -10.41 -33.99
N ILE A 11 2.65 -9.92 -32.79
CA ILE A 11 2.15 -10.75 -31.69
C ILE A 11 0.84 -11.42 -32.08
N LEU A 12 -0.11 -10.65 -32.65
CA LEU A 12 -1.38 -11.18 -33.13
C LEU A 12 -1.19 -12.27 -34.20
N LEU A 13 -0.20 -12.13 -35.07
CA LEU A 13 0.11 -13.14 -36.08
C LEU A 13 0.59 -14.45 -35.45
N HIS A 14 1.46 -14.39 -34.43
CA HIS A 14 1.94 -15.60 -33.73
C HIS A 14 0.78 -16.31 -33.02
N ILE A 15 -0.11 -15.58 -32.35
CA ILE A 15 -1.29 -16.13 -31.69
C ILE A 15 -2.25 -16.78 -32.71
N LYS A 16 -2.49 -16.14 -33.85
CA LYS A 16 -3.31 -16.72 -34.94
C LYS A 16 -2.72 -18.03 -35.50
N ASN A 17 -1.40 -18.12 -35.52
CA ASN A 17 -0.68 -19.33 -35.97
C ASN A 17 -0.63 -20.42 -34.89
N GLY A 18 -1.35 -20.29 -33.78
CA GLY A 18 -1.44 -21.31 -32.72
C GLY A 18 -0.28 -21.36 -31.75
N LYS A 19 0.69 -20.41 -31.80
CA LYS A 19 1.83 -20.38 -30.90
C LYS A 19 1.44 -19.75 -29.56
N ASN A 20 2.00 -20.27 -28.45
CA ASN A 20 1.99 -19.57 -27.19
C ASN A 20 2.91 -18.35 -27.27
N VAL A 21 2.53 -17.25 -26.65
CA VAL A 21 3.30 -16.02 -26.75
C VAL A 21 3.56 -15.42 -25.36
N VAL A 22 4.83 -15.10 -25.10
CA VAL A 22 5.27 -14.33 -23.93
C VAL A 22 5.66 -12.95 -24.41
N VAL A 23 5.09 -11.91 -23.83
CA VAL A 23 5.30 -10.52 -24.22
C VAL A 23 5.90 -9.74 -23.06
N ASP A 24 7.17 -9.35 -23.19
CA ASP A 24 7.76 -8.34 -22.35
C ASP A 24 7.39 -6.96 -22.90
N SER A 25 6.57 -6.23 -22.16
CA SER A 25 5.95 -4.98 -22.61
C SER A 25 6.27 -3.83 -21.67
N CYS A 26 6.83 -2.74 -22.18
CA CYS A 26 7.09 -1.55 -21.39
C CYS A 26 5.83 -0.82 -20.95
N ALA A 27 6.00 0.16 -20.05
CA ALA A 27 4.89 1.00 -19.59
C ALA A 27 4.21 1.74 -20.77
N GLY A 28 2.89 1.67 -20.85
CA GLY A 28 2.11 2.45 -21.83
C GLY A 28 2.12 1.91 -23.27
N THR A 29 2.51 0.67 -23.51
CA THR A 29 2.58 0.07 -24.86
C THR A 29 1.27 -0.44 -25.41
N GLY A 30 0.15 -0.30 -24.69
CA GLY A 30 -1.17 -0.70 -25.14
C GLY A 30 -1.48 -2.19 -24.99
N LYS A 31 -1.03 -2.86 -23.89
CA LYS A 31 -1.36 -4.27 -23.58
C LYS A 31 -2.85 -4.57 -23.73
N THR A 32 -3.71 -3.76 -23.09
CA THR A 32 -5.18 -3.94 -23.16
C THR A 32 -5.71 -3.86 -24.60
N THR A 33 -5.18 -2.93 -25.40
CA THR A 33 -5.55 -2.80 -26.83
C THR A 33 -5.19 -4.06 -27.61
N LEU A 34 -3.99 -4.61 -27.39
CA LEU A 34 -3.59 -5.88 -28.00
C LEU A 34 -4.53 -7.02 -27.59
N ILE A 35 -4.83 -7.18 -26.30
CA ILE A 35 -5.70 -8.25 -25.79
C ILE A 35 -7.10 -8.19 -26.43
N LEU A 36 -7.71 -7.00 -26.49
CA LEU A 36 -9.01 -6.80 -27.14
C LEU A 36 -8.96 -7.13 -28.64
N SER A 37 -7.88 -6.73 -29.30
CA SER A 37 -7.69 -7.05 -30.73
C SER A 37 -7.48 -8.53 -30.99
N VAL A 38 -6.79 -9.24 -30.08
CA VAL A 38 -6.67 -10.72 -30.11
C VAL A 38 -8.05 -11.36 -29.96
N ALA A 39 -8.86 -10.89 -29.00
CA ALA A 39 -10.21 -11.43 -28.80
C ALA A 39 -11.10 -11.25 -30.03
N GLN A 40 -11.08 -10.07 -30.65
CA GLN A 40 -11.83 -9.81 -31.89
C GLN A 40 -11.34 -10.67 -33.06
N ALA A 41 -10.03 -10.78 -33.22
CA ALA A 41 -9.42 -11.46 -34.36
C ALA A 41 -9.54 -13.01 -34.30
N LEU A 42 -9.71 -13.56 -33.08
CA LEU A 42 -9.86 -15.00 -32.87
C LEU A 42 -11.31 -15.46 -32.73
N SER A 43 -12.30 -14.56 -32.82
CA SER A 43 -13.71 -14.96 -32.77
C SER A 43 -13.99 -16.07 -33.81
N PRO A 44 -14.69 -17.17 -33.44
CA PRO A 44 -15.46 -17.40 -32.21
C PRO A 44 -14.72 -18.11 -31.05
N LYS A 45 -13.38 -18.24 -31.10
CA LYS A 45 -12.60 -18.83 -30.01
C LYS A 45 -12.84 -18.09 -28.69
N LYS A 46 -12.98 -18.81 -27.58
CA LYS A 46 -13.25 -18.23 -26.26
C LYS A 46 -11.97 -17.91 -25.52
N LEU A 47 -11.89 -16.71 -25.00
CA LEU A 47 -10.74 -16.21 -24.22
C LEU A 47 -11.09 -16.07 -22.74
N LEU A 48 -10.16 -16.44 -21.87
CA LEU A 48 -10.16 -16.14 -20.44
C LEU A 48 -8.99 -15.20 -20.13
N GLN A 49 -9.30 -13.96 -19.76
CA GLN A 49 -8.28 -13.03 -19.26
C GLN A 49 -8.26 -13.03 -17.72
N MET A 50 -7.05 -13.21 -17.18
CA MET A 50 -6.77 -13.04 -15.77
C MET A 50 -6.08 -11.71 -15.54
N THR A 51 -6.55 -10.96 -14.53
CA THR A 51 -5.95 -9.71 -14.08
C THR A 51 -5.67 -9.77 -12.58
N TYR A 52 -4.66 -9.05 -12.13
CA TYR A 52 -4.25 -9.08 -10.73
C TYR A 52 -5.28 -8.43 -9.80
N ASN A 53 -5.87 -7.29 -10.17
CA ASN A 53 -6.77 -6.56 -9.29
C ASN A 53 -8.17 -6.32 -9.90
N SER A 54 -9.13 -6.03 -9.01
CA SER A 54 -10.53 -5.83 -9.38
C SER A 54 -10.75 -4.56 -10.21
N MET A 55 -9.96 -3.52 -10.03
CA MET A 55 -10.07 -2.26 -10.75
C MET A 55 -9.74 -2.45 -12.24
N LEU A 56 -8.59 -3.08 -12.54
CA LEU A 56 -8.22 -3.46 -13.90
C LEU A 56 -9.29 -4.35 -14.54
N ARG A 57 -9.85 -5.30 -13.75
CA ARG A 57 -10.95 -6.14 -14.23
C ARG A 57 -12.17 -5.32 -14.66
N TYR A 58 -12.57 -4.33 -13.86
CA TYR A 58 -13.73 -3.48 -14.21
C TYR A 58 -13.45 -2.64 -15.46
N GLU A 59 -12.27 -2.04 -15.54
CA GLU A 59 -11.86 -1.24 -16.70
C GLU A 59 -11.85 -2.07 -17.98
N VAL A 60 -11.24 -3.25 -17.95
CA VAL A 60 -11.21 -4.16 -19.11
C VAL A 60 -12.62 -4.65 -19.47
N LYS A 61 -13.46 -5.00 -18.49
CA LYS A 61 -14.86 -5.38 -18.74
C LYS A 61 -15.66 -4.27 -19.41
N ASP A 62 -15.49 -3.03 -19.00
CA ASP A 62 -16.14 -1.89 -19.63
C ASP A 62 -15.68 -1.71 -21.08
N ARG A 63 -14.38 -1.83 -21.36
CA ARG A 63 -13.83 -1.80 -22.71
C ARG A 63 -14.32 -2.96 -23.57
N VAL A 64 -14.38 -4.18 -23.04
CA VAL A 64 -14.94 -5.37 -23.69
C VAL A 64 -16.40 -5.11 -24.11
N LYS A 65 -17.20 -4.57 -23.18
CA LYS A 65 -18.60 -4.20 -23.44
C LYS A 65 -18.74 -3.12 -24.54
N LYS A 66 -17.96 -2.05 -24.43
CA LYS A 66 -17.95 -0.95 -25.41
C LYS A 66 -17.47 -1.40 -26.78
N SER A 67 -16.62 -2.41 -26.86
CA SER A 67 -16.13 -2.98 -28.12
C SER A 67 -16.96 -4.12 -28.67
N ASN A 68 -18.11 -4.46 -28.06
CA ASN A 68 -19.00 -5.57 -28.41
C ASN A 68 -18.26 -6.91 -28.58
N ILE A 69 -17.36 -7.24 -27.67
CA ILE A 69 -16.61 -8.49 -27.66
C ILE A 69 -17.35 -9.48 -26.77
N GLU A 70 -17.89 -10.56 -27.38
CA GLU A 70 -18.74 -11.56 -26.70
C GLU A 70 -17.96 -12.83 -26.31
N ASN A 71 -16.82 -13.07 -26.93
CA ASN A 71 -16.04 -14.30 -26.79
C ASN A 71 -14.96 -14.21 -25.69
N MET A 72 -15.01 -13.21 -24.77
CA MET A 72 -13.99 -12.98 -23.76
C MET A 72 -14.60 -12.85 -22.36
N GLN A 73 -14.04 -13.57 -21.40
CA GLN A 73 -14.32 -13.40 -19.98
C GLN A 73 -13.10 -12.80 -19.26
N VAL A 74 -13.35 -11.90 -18.31
CA VAL A 74 -12.30 -11.22 -17.54
C VAL A 74 -12.53 -11.46 -16.05
N HIS A 75 -11.53 -12.02 -15.39
CA HIS A 75 -11.57 -12.37 -13.97
C HIS A 75 -10.31 -11.93 -13.24
N THR A 76 -10.42 -11.71 -11.92
CA THR A 76 -9.30 -11.84 -10.99
C THR A 76 -9.23 -13.29 -10.51
N PHE A 77 -8.10 -13.71 -9.94
CA PHE A 77 -7.96 -15.08 -9.42
C PHE A 77 -9.07 -15.41 -8.40
N HIS A 78 -9.31 -14.53 -7.42
CA HIS A 78 -10.39 -14.70 -6.45
C HIS A 78 -11.78 -14.73 -7.10
N SER A 79 -12.07 -13.84 -8.06
CA SER A 79 -13.38 -13.85 -8.69
C SER A 79 -13.65 -15.09 -9.54
N LEU A 80 -12.59 -15.73 -10.05
CA LEU A 80 -12.68 -17.02 -10.74
C LEU A 80 -12.90 -18.14 -9.72
N ALA A 81 -12.15 -18.15 -8.61
CA ALA A 81 -12.28 -19.10 -7.53
C ALA A 81 -13.69 -19.09 -6.92
N VAL A 82 -14.22 -17.91 -6.60
CA VAL A 82 -15.59 -17.73 -6.08
C VAL A 82 -16.64 -18.25 -7.07
N ARG A 83 -16.44 -17.99 -8.37
CA ARG A 83 -17.43 -18.32 -9.38
C ARG A 83 -17.51 -19.83 -9.65
N TYR A 84 -16.35 -20.50 -9.71
CA TYR A 84 -16.30 -21.89 -10.20
C TYR A 84 -16.01 -22.94 -9.13
N TYR A 85 -15.45 -22.57 -7.98
CA TYR A 85 -15.00 -23.55 -6.99
C TYR A 85 -15.66 -23.38 -5.62
N LEU A 86 -15.45 -22.24 -4.96
CA LEU A 86 -15.88 -22.02 -3.59
C LEU A 86 -16.41 -20.59 -3.40
N PRO A 87 -17.70 -20.38 -3.14
CA PRO A 87 -18.32 -19.05 -3.01
C PRO A 87 -17.68 -18.15 -1.95
N THR A 88 -16.97 -18.71 -0.99
CA THR A 88 -16.28 -17.97 0.09
C THR A 88 -14.81 -17.68 -0.19
N SER A 89 -14.27 -18.01 -1.38
CA SER A 89 -12.86 -17.83 -1.76
C SER A 89 -12.53 -16.40 -2.17
N PHE A 90 -12.73 -15.45 -1.27
CA PHE A 90 -12.41 -14.03 -1.52
C PHE A 90 -10.95 -13.68 -1.23
N THR A 91 -10.16 -14.63 -0.69
CA THR A 91 -8.78 -14.45 -0.26
C THR A 91 -7.90 -15.58 -0.78
N ASP A 92 -6.57 -15.42 -0.67
CA ASP A 92 -5.59 -16.44 -1.05
C ASP A 92 -5.75 -17.72 -0.25
N THR A 93 -6.15 -17.63 1.03
CA THR A 93 -6.51 -18.81 1.84
C THR A 93 -7.59 -19.67 1.19
N GLY A 94 -8.60 -19.04 0.57
CA GLY A 94 -9.65 -19.78 -0.15
C GLY A 94 -9.11 -20.49 -1.39
N ILE A 95 -8.22 -19.84 -2.16
CA ILE A 95 -7.57 -20.48 -3.32
C ILE A 95 -6.68 -21.64 -2.87
N ARG A 96 -5.92 -21.44 -1.79
CA ARG A 96 -5.09 -22.50 -1.20
C ARG A 96 -5.92 -23.69 -0.75
N TYR A 97 -7.07 -23.47 -0.13
CA TYR A 97 -7.97 -24.54 0.26
C TYR A 97 -8.49 -25.33 -0.97
N ILE A 98 -8.83 -24.64 -2.07
CA ILE A 98 -9.21 -25.26 -3.34
C ILE A 98 -8.09 -26.15 -3.85
N LEU A 99 -6.85 -25.70 -3.82
CA LEU A 99 -5.66 -26.46 -4.28
C LEU A 99 -5.37 -27.66 -3.38
N LEU A 100 -5.28 -27.45 -2.06
CA LEU A 100 -4.94 -28.49 -1.08
C LEU A 100 -5.98 -29.62 -1.04
N LYS A 101 -7.26 -29.31 -1.22
CA LYS A 101 -8.36 -30.28 -1.23
C LYS A 101 -8.69 -30.77 -2.64
N ASP A 102 -8.00 -30.30 -3.65
CA ASP A 102 -8.28 -30.56 -5.06
C ASP A 102 -9.79 -30.47 -5.39
N LEU A 103 -10.42 -29.38 -4.93
CA LEU A 103 -11.86 -29.20 -5.09
C LEU A 103 -12.24 -29.22 -6.55
N GLN A 104 -13.30 -29.95 -6.86
CA GLN A 104 -13.88 -29.96 -8.21
C GLN A 104 -14.73 -28.70 -8.41
N PRO A 105 -14.84 -28.19 -9.64
CA PRO A 105 -15.69 -27.05 -9.95
C PRO A 105 -17.17 -27.32 -9.58
N ILE A 106 -17.78 -26.39 -8.84
CA ILE A 106 -19.24 -26.43 -8.50
C ILE A 106 -20.13 -26.12 -9.71
N VAL A 107 -19.57 -25.44 -10.71
CA VAL A 107 -20.19 -25.14 -11.99
C VAL A 107 -19.18 -25.47 -13.09
N ALA A 108 -19.61 -26.11 -14.16
CA ALA A 108 -18.74 -26.47 -15.26
C ALA A 108 -17.99 -25.25 -15.81
N ILE A 109 -16.66 -25.33 -15.84
CA ILE A 109 -15.82 -24.30 -16.42
C ILE A 109 -16.04 -24.32 -17.95
N PRO A 110 -16.32 -23.17 -18.58
CA PRO A 110 -16.42 -23.13 -20.03
C PRO A 110 -15.10 -23.57 -20.68
N LYS A 111 -15.20 -24.25 -21.81
CA LYS A 111 -14.02 -24.54 -22.62
C LYS A 111 -13.48 -23.22 -23.19
N PHE A 112 -12.32 -22.84 -22.74
CA PHE A 112 -11.57 -21.70 -23.25
C PHE A 112 -10.50 -22.20 -24.23
N ASP A 113 -10.30 -21.47 -25.32
CA ASP A 113 -9.25 -21.77 -26.30
C ASP A 113 -7.95 -21.03 -25.98
N VAL A 114 -8.04 -19.85 -25.36
CA VAL A 114 -6.90 -18.98 -25.04
C VAL A 114 -6.99 -18.47 -23.61
N PHE A 115 -5.93 -18.65 -22.84
CA PHE A 115 -5.72 -18.00 -21.55
C PHE A 115 -4.79 -16.80 -21.74
N VAL A 116 -5.24 -15.66 -21.26
CA VAL A 116 -4.47 -14.41 -21.24
C VAL A 116 -4.10 -14.11 -19.80
N LEU A 117 -2.81 -14.18 -19.48
CA LEU A 117 -2.25 -13.83 -18.19
C LEU A 117 -1.67 -12.42 -18.29
N ASP A 118 -2.41 -11.44 -17.80
CA ASP A 118 -2.02 -10.02 -17.84
C ASP A 118 -1.36 -9.62 -16.54
N GLU A 119 -0.35 -8.74 -16.60
CA GLU A 119 0.50 -8.33 -15.47
C GLU A 119 1.21 -9.54 -14.81
N ALA A 120 1.76 -10.46 -15.62
CA ALA A 120 2.35 -11.72 -15.15
C ALA A 120 3.54 -11.52 -14.20
N GLN A 121 4.19 -10.34 -14.17
CA GLN A 121 5.22 -10.00 -13.19
C GLN A 121 4.68 -9.89 -11.74
N ASP A 122 3.35 -9.85 -11.57
CA ASP A 122 2.69 -9.83 -10.25
C ASP A 122 2.12 -11.19 -9.85
N MET A 123 2.37 -12.22 -10.65
CA MET A 123 1.90 -13.57 -10.37
C MET A 123 2.63 -14.17 -9.16
N THR A 124 1.87 -14.80 -8.27
CA THR A 124 2.40 -15.60 -7.15
C THR A 124 2.38 -17.09 -7.50
N PHE A 125 3.11 -17.90 -6.74
CA PHE A 125 3.13 -19.35 -6.95
C PHE A 125 1.73 -19.98 -6.80
N ILE A 126 0.93 -19.53 -5.84
CA ILE A 126 -0.45 -20.01 -5.64
C ILE A 126 -1.36 -19.68 -6.84
N TYR A 127 -1.19 -18.52 -7.46
CA TYR A 127 -1.94 -18.18 -8.66
C TYR A 127 -1.51 -18.98 -9.87
N PHE A 128 -0.23 -19.27 -10.00
CA PHE A 128 0.29 -20.16 -11.02
C PHE A 128 -0.30 -21.56 -10.89
N GLN A 129 -0.25 -22.19 -9.70
CA GLN A 129 -0.89 -23.47 -9.42
C GLN A 129 -2.40 -23.46 -9.71
N PHE A 130 -3.08 -22.39 -9.31
CA PHE A 130 -4.50 -22.26 -9.54
C PHE A 130 -4.84 -22.18 -11.04
N MET A 131 -4.05 -21.44 -11.83
CA MET A 131 -4.25 -21.40 -13.28
C MET A 131 -4.01 -22.74 -13.96
N ALA A 132 -2.99 -23.48 -13.54
CA ALA A 132 -2.76 -24.83 -14.02
C ALA A 132 -3.94 -25.77 -13.69
N LYS A 133 -4.50 -25.67 -12.46
CA LYS A 133 -5.72 -26.41 -12.08
C LYS A 133 -6.92 -26.03 -12.95
N VAL A 134 -7.19 -24.72 -13.12
CA VAL A 134 -8.30 -24.23 -13.96
C VAL A 134 -8.19 -24.75 -15.40
N ALA A 135 -6.96 -24.78 -15.94
CA ALA A 135 -6.73 -25.29 -17.28
C ALA A 135 -6.98 -26.82 -17.39
N ARG A 136 -6.58 -27.60 -16.38
CA ARG A 136 -6.90 -29.04 -16.31
C ARG A 136 -8.42 -29.28 -16.21
N ASP A 137 -9.08 -28.58 -15.31
CA ASP A 137 -10.51 -28.74 -15.02
C ASP A 137 -11.41 -28.27 -16.18
N ALA A 138 -10.94 -27.32 -17.01
CA ALA A 138 -11.62 -26.91 -18.24
C ALA A 138 -11.62 -28.03 -19.30
N GLY A 139 -10.74 -29.00 -19.21
CA GLY A 139 -10.72 -30.24 -20.01
C GLY A 139 -10.51 -30.03 -21.51
N SER A 140 -9.89 -28.95 -21.94
CA SER A 140 -9.56 -28.65 -23.33
C SER A 140 -8.14 -28.09 -23.44
N PRO A 141 -7.41 -28.42 -24.51
CA PRO A 141 -6.11 -27.79 -24.75
C PRO A 141 -6.26 -26.28 -24.88
N ILE A 142 -5.35 -25.55 -24.24
CA ILE A 142 -5.32 -24.08 -24.23
C ILE A 142 -4.08 -23.53 -24.95
N GLN A 143 -4.23 -22.35 -25.48
CA GLN A 143 -3.13 -21.50 -25.95
C GLN A 143 -2.87 -20.41 -24.95
N LEU A 144 -1.60 -20.04 -24.68
CA LEU A 144 -1.24 -19.02 -23.71
C LEU A 144 -0.82 -17.71 -24.38
N LEU A 145 -1.30 -16.60 -23.84
CA LEU A 145 -0.78 -15.27 -24.09
C LEU A 145 -0.42 -14.65 -22.73
N ILE A 146 0.86 -14.53 -22.44
CA ILE A 146 1.41 -14.05 -21.17
C ILE A 146 2.03 -12.67 -21.41
N LEU A 147 1.56 -11.65 -20.69
CA LEU A 147 2.02 -10.27 -20.86
C LEU A 147 2.43 -9.68 -19.51
N GLY A 148 3.42 -8.81 -19.55
CA GLY A 148 3.84 -8.06 -18.37
C GLY A 148 5.00 -7.13 -18.65
N ASP A 149 5.41 -6.40 -17.64
CA ASP A 149 6.62 -5.57 -17.61
C ASP A 149 7.45 -5.96 -16.38
N TYR A 150 8.58 -6.65 -16.59
CA TYR A 150 9.39 -7.09 -15.45
C TYR A 150 9.91 -5.93 -14.60
N MET A 151 10.07 -4.71 -15.19
CA MET A 151 10.42 -3.50 -14.47
C MET A 151 9.24 -2.91 -13.64
N GLN A 152 8.03 -3.46 -13.78
CA GLN A 152 6.87 -3.09 -12.97
C GLN A 152 6.51 -4.13 -11.89
N GLY A 153 7.36 -5.12 -11.63
CA GLY A 153 7.25 -6.02 -10.49
C GLY A 153 7.53 -5.26 -9.20
N LEU A 154 6.48 -5.01 -8.40
CA LEU A 154 6.57 -4.26 -7.13
C LEU A 154 6.07 -5.05 -5.93
N TYR A 155 5.52 -6.25 -6.14
CA TYR A 155 4.82 -7.02 -5.11
C TYR A 155 5.60 -8.26 -4.68
N GLU A 156 6.93 -8.26 -4.76
CA GLU A 156 7.77 -9.36 -4.26
C GLU A 156 7.47 -9.68 -2.79
N PHE A 157 7.22 -8.66 -1.97
CA PHE A 157 6.82 -8.84 -0.57
C PHE A 157 5.47 -9.55 -0.42
N LYS A 158 4.62 -9.59 -1.46
CA LYS A 158 3.38 -10.38 -1.52
C LYS A 158 3.58 -11.75 -2.21
N GLY A 159 4.81 -12.19 -2.34
CA GLY A 159 5.12 -13.46 -3.00
C GLY A 159 5.05 -13.44 -4.53
N ALA A 160 4.89 -12.26 -5.14
CA ALA A 160 4.97 -12.12 -6.58
C ALA A 160 6.41 -12.35 -7.07
N ASP A 161 6.54 -13.03 -8.20
CA ASP A 161 7.84 -13.33 -8.79
C ASP A 161 7.85 -13.03 -10.29
N ILE A 162 8.75 -12.13 -10.69
CA ILE A 162 8.89 -11.72 -12.09
C ILE A 162 9.24 -12.87 -13.02
N ARG A 163 9.76 -14.00 -12.48
CA ARG A 163 10.10 -15.20 -13.24
C ARG A 163 8.89 -15.88 -13.87
N PHE A 164 7.69 -15.66 -13.33
CA PHE A 164 6.45 -16.10 -14.00
C PHE A 164 6.21 -15.40 -15.36
N LEU A 165 6.87 -14.26 -15.60
CA LEU A 165 6.94 -13.62 -16.91
C LEU A 165 8.23 -13.99 -17.65
N THR A 166 9.39 -13.83 -17.02
CA THR A 166 10.69 -13.90 -17.72
C THR A 166 11.10 -15.33 -18.09
N LEU A 167 10.62 -16.34 -17.34
CA LEU A 167 10.85 -17.77 -17.55
C LEU A 167 9.56 -18.52 -17.95
N ALA A 168 8.51 -17.80 -18.33
CA ALA A 168 7.20 -18.39 -18.64
C ALA A 168 7.27 -19.48 -19.71
N ASP A 169 8.09 -19.30 -20.74
CA ASP A 169 8.32 -20.28 -21.80
C ASP A 169 8.93 -21.59 -21.30
N ILE A 170 9.71 -21.56 -20.23
CA ILE A 170 10.33 -22.76 -19.64
C ILE A 170 9.36 -23.40 -18.64
N ILE A 171 8.70 -22.59 -17.81
CA ILE A 171 7.79 -23.06 -16.76
C ILE A 171 6.58 -23.79 -17.37
N TRP A 172 5.96 -23.19 -18.37
CA TRP A 172 4.74 -23.73 -18.99
C TRP A 172 4.98 -24.76 -20.08
N SER A 173 6.22 -24.92 -20.59
CA SER A 173 6.49 -25.81 -21.76
C SER A 173 6.09 -27.27 -21.54
N GLU A 174 6.12 -27.74 -20.30
CA GLU A 174 5.80 -29.13 -19.95
C GLU A 174 4.33 -29.31 -19.53
N PHE A 175 3.53 -28.25 -19.51
CA PHE A 175 2.11 -28.35 -19.17
C PHE A 175 1.35 -29.12 -20.26
N ALA A 176 0.88 -30.32 -19.93
CA ALA A 176 0.21 -31.23 -20.87
C ALA A 176 -1.10 -30.67 -21.47
N GLY A 177 -1.67 -29.62 -20.88
CA GLY A 177 -2.89 -28.97 -21.34
C GLY A 177 -2.67 -27.93 -22.44
N LEU A 178 -1.48 -27.74 -22.98
CA LEU A 178 -1.23 -26.81 -24.07
C LEU A 178 -1.60 -27.36 -25.44
N THR A 179 -2.07 -26.48 -26.34
CA THR A 179 -2.31 -26.83 -27.76
C THR A 179 -1.00 -27.09 -28.51
N SER A 180 0.08 -26.44 -28.09
CA SER A 180 1.45 -26.60 -28.63
C SER A 180 2.46 -26.32 -27.54
N PRO A 181 3.61 -27.02 -27.49
CA PRO A 181 4.69 -26.69 -26.57
C PRO A 181 5.53 -25.48 -27.02
N GLU A 182 5.31 -24.96 -28.24
CA GLU A 182 6.09 -23.86 -28.79
C GLU A 182 5.71 -22.52 -28.17
N PHE A 183 6.72 -21.78 -27.71
CA PHE A 183 6.60 -20.43 -27.23
C PHE A 183 7.33 -19.44 -28.12
N GLN A 184 6.71 -18.29 -28.36
CA GLN A 184 7.32 -17.16 -29.03
C GLN A 184 7.53 -16.02 -28.02
N LYS A 185 8.78 -15.62 -27.80
CA LYS A 185 9.09 -14.39 -27.04
C LYS A 185 8.96 -13.17 -27.93
N CYS A 186 8.20 -12.20 -27.49
CA CYS A 186 7.99 -10.92 -28.16
C CYS A 186 8.25 -9.76 -27.20
N THR A 187 8.51 -8.58 -27.75
CA THR A 187 8.66 -7.36 -26.98
C THR A 187 7.71 -6.29 -27.49
N MET A 188 7.24 -5.43 -26.61
CA MET A 188 6.53 -4.21 -26.95
C MET A 188 7.24 -3.04 -26.30
N LYS A 189 7.95 -2.23 -27.09
CA LYS A 189 8.77 -1.11 -26.64
C LYS A 189 8.09 0.24 -26.82
N MET A 190 7.25 0.39 -27.85
CA MET A 190 6.63 1.65 -28.21
C MET A 190 5.59 2.08 -27.17
N SER A 191 5.93 3.07 -26.35
CA SER A 191 5.04 3.68 -25.37
C SER A 191 4.20 4.79 -25.99
N TYR A 192 2.90 4.73 -25.76
CA TYR A 192 1.93 5.78 -26.13
C TYR A 192 1.60 6.70 -24.94
N ARG A 193 2.20 6.44 -23.79
CA ARG A 193 1.98 7.20 -22.56
C ARG A 193 2.99 8.32 -22.41
N ILE A 194 4.27 7.98 -22.33
CA ILE A 194 5.33 8.91 -22.02
C ILE A 194 5.81 9.68 -23.25
N THR A 195 6.45 10.83 -23.02
CA THR A 195 7.03 11.66 -24.08
C THR A 195 8.44 11.22 -24.45
N ASN A 196 8.95 11.65 -25.64
CA ASN A 196 10.32 11.37 -26.07
C ASN A 196 11.39 11.78 -25.04
N PRO A 197 11.34 12.99 -24.41
CA PRO A 197 12.30 13.35 -23.39
C PRO A 197 12.26 12.43 -22.15
N MET A 198 11.06 12.00 -21.71
CA MET A 198 10.94 11.04 -20.59
C MET A 198 11.52 9.69 -20.97
N CYS A 199 11.24 9.21 -22.17
CA CYS A 199 11.82 7.97 -22.70
C CYS A 199 13.35 8.02 -22.70
N SER A 200 13.94 9.12 -23.21
CA SER A 200 15.39 9.33 -23.20
C SER A 200 15.94 9.36 -21.77
N PHE A 201 15.26 10.03 -20.84
CA PHE A 201 15.65 10.05 -19.43
C PHE A 201 15.67 8.65 -18.81
N VAL A 202 14.61 7.87 -19.01
CA VAL A 202 14.53 6.49 -18.49
C VAL A 202 15.63 5.62 -19.10
N ASN A 203 15.78 5.63 -20.42
CA ASN A 203 16.74 4.78 -21.11
C ASN A 203 18.19 5.17 -20.80
N GLN A 204 18.51 6.45 -20.97
CA GLN A 204 19.91 6.91 -20.97
C GLN A 204 20.41 7.29 -19.58
N VAL A 205 19.54 7.80 -18.68
CA VAL A 205 19.97 8.22 -17.34
C VAL A 205 19.73 7.14 -16.30
N MET A 206 18.54 6.50 -16.33
CA MET A 206 18.18 5.55 -15.30
C MET A 206 18.66 4.11 -15.59
N LEU A 207 18.54 3.65 -16.84
CA LEU A 207 18.76 2.24 -17.18
C LEU A 207 20.07 1.96 -17.93
N GLY A 208 20.64 2.96 -18.61
CA GLY A 208 21.83 2.77 -19.46
C GLY A 208 21.61 1.83 -20.65
N LYS A 209 20.37 1.63 -21.08
CA LYS A 209 19.98 0.75 -22.19
C LYS A 209 18.68 1.19 -22.84
N ASP A 210 18.51 0.81 -24.11
CA ASP A 210 17.30 1.09 -24.89
C ASP A 210 16.18 0.12 -24.52
N ARG A 211 15.48 0.41 -23.41
CA ARG A 211 14.37 -0.39 -22.89
C ARG A 211 13.06 -0.11 -23.63
N MET A 212 12.79 1.16 -23.93
CA MET A 212 11.51 1.62 -24.45
C MET A 212 11.69 2.68 -25.54
N ASP A 213 10.67 2.85 -26.37
CA ASP A 213 10.55 3.89 -27.37
C ASP A 213 9.33 4.76 -27.07
N ALA A 214 9.31 5.98 -27.57
CA ALA A 214 8.15 6.86 -27.49
C ALA A 214 7.94 7.59 -28.81
N CYS A 215 6.71 7.96 -29.12
CA CYS A 215 6.37 8.72 -30.32
C CYS A 215 5.80 10.11 -30.02
N LYS A 216 5.57 10.41 -28.72
CA LYS A 216 4.91 11.64 -28.29
C LYS A 216 5.98 12.73 -28.01
N PRO A 217 5.92 13.90 -28.66
CA PRO A 217 6.77 15.02 -28.30
C PRO A 217 6.42 15.51 -26.89
N GLY A 218 7.33 16.23 -26.24
CA GLY A 218 7.07 16.77 -24.91
C GLY A 218 8.16 17.69 -24.42
N GLU A 219 7.94 18.28 -23.26
CA GLU A 219 8.92 19.12 -22.57
C GLU A 219 10.06 18.27 -21.98
N PRO A 220 11.28 18.81 -21.88
CA PRO A 220 12.37 18.17 -21.19
C PRO A 220 12.01 17.78 -19.75
N VAL A 221 12.52 16.66 -19.27
CA VAL A 221 12.38 16.25 -17.86
C VAL A 221 13.03 17.31 -16.97
N THR A 222 12.28 17.84 -16.03
CA THR A 222 12.81 18.84 -15.10
C THR A 222 13.46 18.13 -13.91
N TYR A 223 14.79 18.16 -13.86
CA TYR A 223 15.57 17.62 -12.75
C TYR A 223 15.94 18.73 -11.78
N ILE A 224 15.44 18.66 -10.54
CA ILE A 224 15.65 19.67 -9.52
C ILE A 224 16.49 19.10 -8.39
N ARG A 225 17.65 19.70 -8.14
CA ARG A 225 18.49 19.43 -6.99
C ARG A 225 18.44 20.61 -6.04
N ASN A 226 17.92 20.38 -4.83
CA ASN A 226 17.78 21.45 -3.84
C ASN A 226 17.93 20.90 -2.41
N THR A 227 18.16 21.81 -1.45
CA THR A 227 18.23 21.43 -0.05
C THR A 227 16.89 20.88 0.44
N ARG A 228 16.95 19.88 1.29
CA ARG A 228 15.76 19.26 1.88
C ARG A 228 14.84 20.29 2.54
N GLN A 229 15.39 21.32 3.14
CA GLN A 229 14.64 22.35 3.90
C GLN A 229 13.80 23.31 3.04
N ASN A 230 13.94 23.30 1.73
CA ASN A 230 13.20 24.19 0.82
C ASN A 230 12.53 23.44 -0.34
N MET A 231 12.59 22.11 -0.36
CA MET A 231 12.09 21.32 -1.48
C MET A 231 10.58 21.48 -1.63
N GLU A 232 9.82 21.48 -0.54
CA GLU A 232 8.36 21.66 -0.52
C GLU A 232 7.94 23.00 -1.12
N ARG A 233 8.69 24.07 -0.85
CA ARG A 233 8.39 25.41 -1.41
C ARG A 233 8.68 25.49 -2.89
N VAL A 234 9.77 24.85 -3.34
CA VAL A 234 10.12 24.78 -4.75
C VAL A 234 9.05 24.02 -5.52
N VAL A 235 8.62 22.86 -5.02
CA VAL A 235 7.56 22.07 -5.66
C VAL A 235 6.23 22.82 -5.65
N ALA A 236 5.86 23.48 -4.56
CA ALA A 236 4.65 24.31 -4.49
C ALA A 236 4.68 25.42 -5.55
N ALA A 237 5.81 26.10 -5.74
CA ALA A 237 5.96 27.14 -6.75
C ALA A 237 5.80 26.58 -8.18
N GLU A 238 6.37 25.40 -8.47
CA GLU A 238 6.19 24.75 -9.78
C GLU A 238 4.73 24.31 -10.00
N ILE A 239 4.04 23.79 -8.99
CA ILE A 239 2.62 23.42 -9.08
C ILE A 239 1.75 24.66 -9.36
N LEU A 240 2.00 25.77 -8.67
CA LEU A 240 1.25 27.01 -8.90
C LEU A 240 1.47 27.55 -10.32
N LYS A 241 2.71 27.49 -10.81
CA LYS A 241 3.02 27.86 -12.19
C LYS A 241 2.30 26.96 -13.21
N LEU A 242 2.18 25.66 -12.94
CA LEU A 242 1.43 24.74 -13.80
C LEU A 242 -0.06 25.12 -13.85
N PHE A 243 -0.65 25.59 -12.75
CA PHE A 243 -2.03 26.07 -12.75
C PHE A 243 -2.18 27.34 -13.60
N GLU A 244 -1.19 28.24 -13.60
CA GLU A 244 -1.17 29.41 -14.48
C GLU A 244 -1.06 28.99 -15.96
N GLU A 245 -0.44 27.84 -16.25
CA GLU A 245 -0.33 27.24 -17.60
C GLU A 245 -1.59 26.45 -17.99
N GLY A 246 -2.61 26.34 -17.12
CA GLY A 246 -3.89 25.71 -17.40
C GLY A 246 -4.04 24.26 -16.93
N TYR A 247 -3.07 23.71 -16.20
CA TYR A 247 -3.25 22.42 -15.52
C TYR A 247 -4.21 22.58 -14.33
N VAL A 248 -4.84 21.47 -13.93
CA VAL A 248 -5.77 21.44 -12.81
C VAL A 248 -5.28 20.44 -11.74
N PRO A 249 -5.77 20.49 -10.49
CA PRO A 249 -5.31 19.59 -9.43
C PRO A 249 -5.36 18.11 -9.80
N SER A 250 -6.39 17.67 -10.53
CA SER A 250 -6.51 16.29 -11.02
C SER A 250 -5.43 15.87 -12.02
N ASP A 251 -4.65 16.80 -12.55
CA ASP A 251 -3.56 16.47 -13.48
C ASP A 251 -2.25 16.10 -12.76
N ILE A 252 -2.17 16.25 -11.43
CA ILE A 252 -0.91 16.22 -10.69
C ILE A 252 -0.82 15.05 -9.72
N PHE A 253 0.26 14.25 -9.83
CA PHE A 253 0.76 13.36 -8.80
C PHE A 253 2.01 13.92 -8.13
N VAL A 254 2.08 13.78 -6.80
CA VAL A 254 3.29 13.99 -6.01
C VAL A 254 3.65 12.64 -5.37
N LEU A 255 4.73 12.04 -5.84
CA LEU A 255 5.14 10.70 -5.46
C LEU A 255 6.39 10.73 -4.59
N GLY A 256 6.44 9.89 -3.58
CA GLY A 256 7.62 9.72 -2.76
C GLY A 256 7.77 8.30 -2.23
N PRO A 257 8.90 8.00 -1.59
CA PRO A 257 9.13 6.68 -1.02
C PRO A 257 8.19 6.36 0.15
N SER A 258 7.71 7.38 0.86
CA SER A 258 6.72 7.29 1.94
C SER A 258 5.95 8.60 2.06
N VAL A 259 4.69 8.52 2.44
CA VAL A 259 3.82 9.68 2.73
C VAL A 259 3.56 9.87 4.24
N LYS A 260 4.17 9.04 5.10
CA LYS A 260 3.89 8.99 6.55
C LYS A 260 4.72 9.91 7.41
N GLY A 261 5.89 10.29 6.97
CA GLY A 261 6.76 11.10 7.81
C GLY A 261 6.15 12.47 8.09
N VAL A 262 5.67 12.71 9.32
CA VAL A 262 4.99 13.96 9.73
C VAL A 262 5.81 15.23 9.47
N ASN A 263 7.13 15.13 9.41
CA ASN A 263 8.04 16.23 9.07
C ASN A 263 8.65 16.07 7.65
N SER A 264 8.03 15.25 6.78
CA SER A 264 8.51 15.07 5.40
C SER A 264 8.16 16.27 4.52
N ASN A 265 8.93 16.45 3.45
CA ASN A 265 8.63 17.47 2.44
C ASN A 265 7.24 17.25 1.81
N ILE A 266 6.75 16.01 1.75
CA ILE A 266 5.42 15.68 1.23
C ILE A 266 4.33 16.30 2.11
N ARG A 267 4.41 16.12 3.44
CA ARG A 267 3.45 16.68 4.40
C ARG A 267 3.49 18.21 4.40
N GLN A 268 4.68 18.79 4.40
CA GLN A 268 4.85 20.24 4.34
C GLN A 268 4.34 20.82 3.01
N LEU A 269 4.52 20.13 1.90
CA LEU A 269 3.98 20.53 0.59
C LEU A 269 2.45 20.50 0.60
N GLU A 270 1.85 19.44 1.14
CA GLU A 270 0.39 19.35 1.28
C GLU A 270 -0.14 20.55 2.07
N ASN A 271 0.46 20.86 3.22
CA ASN A 271 0.06 22.02 4.04
C ASN A 271 0.12 23.33 3.26
N ILE A 272 1.20 23.59 2.50
CA ILE A 272 1.34 24.78 1.67
C ILE A 272 0.24 24.88 0.62
N LEU A 273 -0.13 23.76 -0.01
CA LEU A 273 -1.18 23.74 -1.04
C LEU A 273 -2.57 23.91 -0.42
N SER A 274 -2.84 23.17 0.67
CA SER A 274 -4.13 23.24 1.37
C SER A 274 -4.39 24.62 1.99
N GLU A 275 -3.38 25.31 2.55
CA GLU A 275 -3.50 26.68 3.02
C GLU A 275 -3.88 27.66 1.90
N ARG A 276 -3.54 27.37 0.66
CA ARG A 276 -3.92 28.14 -0.53
C ARG A 276 -5.25 27.73 -1.15
N GLY A 277 -5.98 26.82 -0.50
CA GLY A 277 -7.27 26.32 -0.99
C GLY A 277 -7.17 25.36 -2.17
N ILE A 278 -6.00 24.77 -2.40
CA ILE A 278 -5.81 23.75 -3.44
C ILE A 278 -6.23 22.40 -2.86
N PRO A 279 -7.21 21.72 -3.49
CA PRO A 279 -7.67 20.42 -3.00
C PRO A 279 -6.57 19.36 -3.14
N CYS A 280 -6.32 18.67 -2.04
CA CYS A 280 -5.30 17.62 -1.91
C CYS A 280 -5.89 16.33 -1.39
N HIS A 281 -5.20 15.22 -1.68
CA HIS A 281 -5.44 13.92 -1.04
C HIS A 281 -4.12 13.27 -0.67
N VAL A 282 -3.98 12.87 0.59
CA VAL A 282 -2.85 12.09 1.10
C VAL A 282 -3.43 10.83 1.75
N PRO A 283 -3.09 9.61 1.30
CA PRO A 283 -3.61 8.39 1.90
C PRO A 283 -3.09 8.26 3.34
N MET A 284 -3.97 7.90 4.25
CA MET A 284 -3.63 7.68 5.66
C MET A 284 -2.85 6.38 5.85
N LEU A 285 -3.15 5.36 5.05
CA LEU A 285 -2.43 4.09 5.02
C LEU A 285 -1.73 3.92 3.66
N GLU A 286 -0.46 3.50 3.68
CA GLU A 286 0.35 3.35 2.45
C GLU A 286 -0.11 2.21 1.53
N ASN A 287 -0.95 1.30 2.04
CA ASN A 287 -1.49 0.16 1.28
C ASN A 287 -2.97 0.31 0.92
N ASP A 288 -3.58 1.47 1.21
CA ASP A 288 -5.00 1.67 0.93
C ASP A 288 -5.29 1.64 -0.57
N LYS A 289 -6.37 0.96 -0.90
CA LYS A 289 -6.94 1.05 -2.24
C LYS A 289 -7.53 2.44 -2.39
N ILE A 290 -6.87 3.27 -3.17
CA ILE A 290 -7.33 4.63 -3.44
C ILE A 290 -8.66 4.55 -4.20
N ASP A 291 -9.74 5.11 -3.63
CA ASP A 291 -11.03 5.25 -4.32
C ASP A 291 -10.94 6.42 -5.33
N GLU A 292 -11.31 6.16 -6.58
CA GLU A 292 -11.24 7.16 -7.65
C GLU A 292 -12.09 8.40 -7.36
N ARG A 293 -13.22 8.25 -6.66
CA ARG A 293 -14.08 9.38 -6.28
C ARG A 293 -13.37 10.30 -5.30
N VAL A 294 -12.60 9.72 -4.38
CA VAL A 294 -11.89 10.47 -3.33
C VAL A 294 -10.73 11.30 -3.90
N ILE A 295 -10.09 10.81 -4.96
CA ILE A 295 -8.95 11.49 -5.58
C ILE A 295 -9.33 12.40 -6.74
N ASP A 296 -10.60 12.39 -7.15
CA ASP A 296 -11.07 13.24 -8.26
C ASP A 296 -10.92 14.72 -7.91
N ARG A 297 -10.51 15.52 -8.88
CA ARG A 297 -10.28 16.96 -8.79
C ARG A 297 -9.26 17.42 -7.72
N LYS A 298 -8.37 16.51 -7.25
CA LYS A 298 -7.37 16.80 -6.21
C LYS A 298 -5.94 16.56 -6.70
N VAL A 299 -4.98 17.30 -6.14
CA VAL A 299 -3.57 16.91 -6.18
C VAL A 299 -3.41 15.66 -5.31
N VAL A 300 -2.88 14.59 -5.88
CA VAL A 300 -2.75 13.32 -5.16
C VAL A 300 -1.30 13.08 -4.76
N PHE A 301 -1.12 12.89 -3.47
CA PHE A 301 0.13 12.42 -2.89
C PHE A 301 0.08 10.92 -2.72
N SER A 302 1.17 10.22 -3.07
CA SER A 302 1.17 8.76 -2.97
C SER A 302 2.58 8.19 -2.86
N THR A 303 2.67 6.91 -2.51
CA THR A 303 3.93 6.18 -2.61
C THR A 303 4.13 5.63 -4.02
N PHE A 304 5.36 5.28 -4.36
CA PHE A 304 5.70 4.66 -5.65
C PHE A 304 4.93 3.35 -5.90
N HIS A 305 4.59 2.61 -4.84
CA HIS A 305 3.85 1.34 -4.95
C HIS A 305 2.36 1.55 -5.27
N CYS A 306 1.72 2.52 -4.61
CA CYS A 306 0.28 2.72 -4.71
C CYS A 306 -0.19 3.34 -6.03
N VAL A 307 0.72 3.92 -6.81
CA VAL A 307 0.38 4.51 -8.12
C VAL A 307 0.49 3.54 -9.29
N LYS A 308 0.86 2.27 -9.03
CA LYS A 308 0.91 1.27 -10.09
C LYS A 308 -0.46 1.13 -10.76
N GLY A 309 -0.48 1.11 -12.09
CA GLY A 309 -1.70 1.08 -12.90
C GLY A 309 -2.35 2.43 -13.18
N ARG A 310 -1.91 3.51 -12.52
CA ARG A 310 -2.44 4.87 -12.70
C ARG A 310 -1.49 5.77 -13.46
N GLU A 311 -2.01 6.88 -13.97
CA GLU A 311 -1.23 7.90 -14.69
C GLU A 311 -1.85 9.28 -14.51
N ARG A 312 -1.04 10.32 -14.60
CA ARG A 312 -1.47 11.72 -14.65
C ARG A 312 -0.58 12.52 -15.61
N LYS A 313 -1.06 13.69 -16.01
CA LYS A 313 -0.30 14.55 -16.93
C LYS A 313 1.03 14.98 -16.36
N VAL A 314 1.05 15.35 -15.08
CA VAL A 314 2.25 15.86 -14.39
C VAL A 314 2.57 14.99 -13.19
N VAL A 315 3.82 14.57 -13.08
CA VAL A 315 4.30 13.77 -11.95
C VAL A 315 5.55 14.40 -11.35
N PHE A 316 5.52 14.59 -10.02
CA PHE A 316 6.66 14.97 -9.22
C PHE A 316 7.18 13.74 -8.47
N VAL A 317 8.44 13.36 -8.65
CA VAL A 317 9.09 12.23 -7.97
C VAL A 317 10.06 12.78 -6.93
N LEU A 318 9.67 12.78 -5.66
CA LEU A 318 10.47 13.24 -4.53
C LEU A 318 11.33 12.11 -3.97
N GLY A 319 12.49 12.48 -3.41
CA GLY A 319 13.39 11.50 -2.81
C GLY A 319 14.12 10.64 -3.84
N PHE A 320 14.38 11.21 -5.02
CA PHE A 320 15.20 10.59 -6.06
C PHE A 320 16.69 10.75 -5.73
N ASP A 321 17.08 10.23 -4.56
CA ASP A 321 18.44 10.34 -4.01
C ASP A 321 18.79 9.12 -3.13
N ASN A 322 20.01 9.06 -2.66
CA ASN A 322 20.51 7.92 -1.86
C ASN A 322 19.77 7.68 -0.54
N SER A 323 18.94 8.63 -0.07
CA SER A 323 18.08 8.41 1.09
C SER A 323 17.06 7.28 0.83
N TYR A 324 16.69 7.07 -0.44
CA TYR A 324 15.83 5.95 -0.85
C TYR A 324 16.44 4.60 -0.46
N PHE A 325 17.69 4.34 -0.84
CA PHE A 325 18.37 3.09 -0.48
C PHE A 325 18.67 2.99 1.02
N ARG A 326 18.92 4.13 1.66
CA ARG A 326 19.23 4.15 3.09
C ARG A 326 18.03 3.82 3.97
N PHE A 327 16.83 4.24 3.60
CA PHE A 327 15.64 4.13 4.46
C PHE A 327 14.58 3.16 3.94
N ASN A 328 14.40 3.06 2.61
CA ASN A 328 13.26 2.35 2.00
C ASN A 328 13.68 1.07 1.27
N ALA A 329 14.86 1.03 0.68
CA ALA A 329 15.31 -0.08 -0.18
C ALA A 329 16.70 -0.61 0.24
N ARG A 330 16.91 -0.87 1.53
CA ARG A 330 18.21 -1.22 2.12
C ARG A 330 18.81 -2.52 1.58
N THR A 331 17.98 -3.44 1.14
CA THR A 331 18.37 -4.77 0.64
C THR A 331 18.57 -4.81 -0.87
N LEU A 332 18.15 -3.76 -1.60
CA LEU A 332 18.29 -3.71 -3.05
C LEU A 332 19.70 -3.32 -3.47
N PRO A 333 20.21 -3.86 -4.60
CA PRO A 333 21.45 -3.43 -5.21
C PRO A 333 21.39 -1.94 -5.56
N ARG A 334 22.45 -1.19 -5.25
CA ARG A 334 22.49 0.25 -5.49
C ARG A 334 22.89 0.62 -6.92
N ASP A 335 23.52 -0.30 -7.61
CA ASP A 335 23.98 -0.19 -9.00
C ASP A 335 22.90 -0.54 -10.04
N LEU A 336 21.72 -0.95 -9.59
CA LEU A 336 20.56 -1.26 -10.43
C LEU A 336 19.41 -0.31 -10.13
N CYS A 337 18.75 0.16 -11.19
CA CYS A 337 17.56 1.00 -11.04
C CYS A 337 16.42 0.20 -10.39
N PRO A 338 15.92 0.62 -9.20
CA PRO A 338 14.78 -0.04 -8.58
C PRO A 338 13.51 0.08 -9.42
N ASN A 339 12.74 -1.01 -9.48
CA ASN A 339 11.46 -1.05 -10.19
C ASN A 339 10.50 0.06 -9.71
N THR A 340 10.53 0.40 -8.42
CA THR A 340 9.72 1.47 -7.83
C THR A 340 10.00 2.84 -8.46
N LEU A 341 11.28 3.18 -8.68
CA LEU A 341 11.65 4.44 -9.31
C LEU A 341 11.34 4.44 -10.82
N TYR A 342 11.53 3.29 -11.49
CA TYR A 342 11.08 3.13 -12.89
C TYR A 342 9.56 3.33 -13.01
N VAL A 343 8.77 2.70 -12.13
CA VAL A 343 7.33 2.87 -12.09
C VAL A 343 6.96 4.34 -11.86
N ALA A 344 7.55 4.99 -10.86
CA ALA A 344 7.25 6.39 -10.55
C ALA A 344 7.51 7.32 -11.75
N CYS A 345 8.66 7.19 -12.41
CA CYS A 345 9.04 8.02 -13.56
C CYS A 345 8.22 7.73 -14.83
N THR A 346 7.57 6.57 -14.91
CA THR A 346 6.72 6.19 -16.06
C THR A 346 5.22 6.43 -15.83
N ARG A 347 4.84 7.18 -14.79
CA ARG A 347 3.41 7.53 -14.50
C ARG A 347 2.97 8.83 -15.16
N SER A 348 3.90 9.63 -15.65
CA SER A 348 3.59 10.89 -16.30
C SER A 348 3.21 10.70 -17.77
N THR A 349 2.25 11.51 -18.25
CA THR A 349 1.88 11.53 -19.68
C THR A 349 2.33 12.79 -20.40
N GLU A 350 2.70 13.88 -19.68
CA GLU A 350 3.08 15.16 -20.28
C GLU A 350 4.34 15.76 -19.68
N ARG A 351 4.46 15.84 -18.34
CA ARG A 351 5.60 16.45 -17.65
C ARG A 351 6.10 15.64 -16.47
N LEU A 352 7.38 15.41 -16.42
CA LEU A 352 8.06 14.72 -15.31
C LEU A 352 9.02 15.67 -14.61
N TYR A 353 8.86 15.76 -13.28
CA TYR A 353 9.76 16.45 -12.37
C TYR A 353 10.43 15.42 -11.47
N VAL A 354 11.75 15.42 -11.45
CA VAL A 354 12.58 14.54 -10.62
C VAL A 354 13.31 15.37 -9.59
N LEU A 355 13.17 15.02 -8.31
CA LEU A 355 13.62 15.87 -7.20
C LEU A 355 14.63 15.13 -6.32
N GLU A 356 15.85 15.65 -6.31
CA GLU A 356 16.98 15.19 -5.51
C GLU A 356 17.21 16.13 -4.33
N ASN A 357 17.27 15.58 -3.10
CA ASN A 357 17.66 16.35 -1.94
C ASN A 357 19.18 16.54 -1.90
N ASP A 358 19.62 17.79 -1.91
CA ASP A 358 21.01 18.16 -1.67
C ASP A 358 21.21 18.39 -0.17
N SER A 359 21.57 17.36 0.57
CA SER A 359 21.91 17.51 1.98
C SER A 359 23.41 17.76 2.13
N HIS A 360 23.80 18.70 3.02
CA HIS A 360 25.19 18.96 3.41
C HIS A 360 25.90 17.75 4.04
N ARG A 361 25.20 16.64 4.24
CA ARG A 361 25.74 15.37 4.74
C ARG A 361 26.18 14.40 3.65
N GLY A 362 26.39 14.90 2.42
CA GLY A 362 26.96 14.12 1.33
C GLY A 362 26.01 13.03 0.80
N ASP A 363 24.71 13.31 0.66
CA ASP A 363 23.83 12.41 -0.08
C ASP A 363 24.35 12.38 -1.52
N ARG A 364 24.90 11.24 -1.89
CA ARG A 364 25.47 11.00 -3.21
C ARG A 364 24.37 10.91 -4.25
N PRO A 365 24.64 11.20 -5.52
CA PRO A 365 23.78 10.77 -6.62
C PRO A 365 23.49 9.27 -6.51
N LEU A 366 22.32 8.86 -7.01
CA LEU A 366 21.99 7.44 -7.07
C LEU A 366 23.03 6.68 -7.87
N GLU A 367 23.59 5.61 -7.31
CA GLU A 367 24.73 4.89 -7.90
C GLU A 367 24.39 4.23 -9.26
N PHE A 368 23.11 3.90 -9.50
CA PHE A 368 22.67 3.32 -10.77
C PHE A 368 22.56 4.32 -11.92
N LEU A 369 22.63 5.63 -11.65
CA LEU A 369 22.55 6.63 -12.72
C LEU A 369 23.78 6.53 -13.60
N THR A 370 23.55 6.50 -14.89
CA THR A 370 24.59 6.36 -15.91
C THR A 370 25.21 7.70 -16.34
N MET A 371 24.60 8.82 -15.93
CA MET A 371 25.08 10.16 -16.22
C MET A 371 25.31 10.93 -14.92
N SER A 372 26.41 11.68 -14.89
CA SER A 372 26.66 12.70 -13.88
C SER A 372 25.75 13.91 -14.05
N HIS A 373 25.60 14.74 -13.01
CA HIS A 373 24.84 15.99 -13.09
C HIS A 373 25.35 16.94 -14.18
N ILE A 374 26.67 16.92 -14.46
CA ILE A 374 27.27 17.72 -15.52
C ILE A 374 26.82 17.24 -16.89
N GLU A 375 26.83 15.93 -17.10
CA GLU A 375 26.37 15.32 -18.36
C GLU A 375 24.86 15.52 -18.55
N MET A 376 24.05 15.35 -17.50
CA MET A 376 22.60 15.61 -17.53
C MET A 376 22.28 17.04 -17.98
N LYS A 377 23.07 18.04 -17.51
CA LYS A 377 22.86 19.43 -17.88
C LYS A 377 23.11 19.71 -19.38
N GLN A 378 23.89 18.87 -20.04
CA GLN A 378 24.20 18.99 -21.44
C GLN A 378 23.16 18.34 -22.36
N GLN A 379 22.18 17.62 -21.79
CA GLN A 379 21.17 16.90 -22.56
C GLN A 379 19.96 17.79 -22.87
N ASP A 380 19.54 17.79 -24.12
CA ASP A 380 18.35 18.53 -24.58
C ASP A 380 17.03 18.03 -23.96
N PHE A 381 17.00 16.76 -23.57
CA PHE A 381 15.84 16.15 -22.94
C PHE A 381 15.76 16.35 -21.42
N ILE A 382 16.71 17.09 -20.80
CA ILE A 382 16.75 17.41 -19.38
C ILE A 382 16.85 18.93 -19.17
N ARG A 383 15.96 19.47 -18.34
CA ARG A 383 16.05 20.82 -17.79
C ARG A 383 16.60 20.73 -16.36
N PHE A 384 17.91 20.78 -16.23
CA PHE A 384 18.57 20.67 -14.93
C PHE A 384 18.54 22.01 -14.18
N ARG A 385 18.12 21.96 -12.89
CA ARG A 385 18.11 23.10 -11.98
C ARG A 385 18.81 22.73 -10.66
N GLY A 386 19.63 23.60 -10.14
CA GLY A 386 20.37 23.43 -8.89
C GLY A 386 21.86 23.51 -9.05
N GLN A 387 22.58 23.39 -7.94
CA GLN A 387 24.04 23.42 -7.95
C GLN A 387 24.62 22.06 -8.35
N HIS A 388 25.77 22.06 -9.03
CA HIS A 388 26.52 20.85 -9.33
C HIS A 388 27.33 20.46 -8.10
N GLN A 389 27.33 19.18 -7.72
CA GLN A 389 28.46 18.67 -6.96
C GLN A 389 29.63 18.42 -7.93
N ASN A 390 30.69 19.16 -7.76
CA ASN A 390 31.98 18.77 -8.33
C ASN A 390 32.51 17.65 -7.43
N LEU A 391 32.67 16.46 -8.02
CA LEU A 391 33.45 15.33 -7.57
C LEU A 391 32.79 14.40 -6.54
N PHE A 392 32.83 13.13 -6.89
CA PHE A 392 32.87 11.99 -6.00
C PHE A 392 34.02 12.20 -4.99
N VAL A 393 33.72 12.69 -3.83
CA VAL A 393 34.59 12.54 -2.66
C VAL A 393 34.26 11.18 -2.10
N GLU A 394 35.16 10.21 -2.29
CA GLU A 394 35.09 8.96 -1.54
C GLU A 394 34.96 9.30 -0.07
N PRO A 395 33.98 8.75 0.67
CA PRO A 395 33.94 8.94 2.10
C PRO A 395 35.22 8.32 2.65
N GLU A 396 35.94 9.05 3.47
CA GLU A 396 36.88 8.43 4.37
C GLU A 396 36.16 7.31 5.10
N GLU A 397 36.61 6.08 4.91
CA GLU A 397 36.22 4.94 5.75
C GLU A 397 36.63 5.29 7.18
N ARG A 398 35.70 5.86 7.91
CA ARG A 398 35.86 5.94 9.35
C ARG A 398 35.59 4.52 9.83
N ASP A 399 36.66 3.83 10.16
CA ASP A 399 36.68 2.59 10.91
C ASP A 399 36.11 2.87 12.33
N LYS A 400 34.79 3.00 12.38
CA LYS A 400 34.02 3.02 13.62
C LYS A 400 33.40 1.65 13.68
N GLY A 401 33.75 0.91 14.74
CA GLY A 401 33.13 -0.36 15.09
C GLY A 401 31.63 -0.30 14.79
N SER A 402 31.07 -1.38 14.21
CA SER A 402 29.72 -1.43 13.66
C SER A 402 28.73 -0.67 14.54
N PRO A 403 28.14 0.44 14.06
CA PRO A 403 27.27 1.24 14.91
C PRO A 403 26.03 0.44 15.26
N ILE A 404 25.61 0.48 16.54
CA ILE A 404 24.33 -0.11 16.95
C ILE A 404 23.22 0.51 16.11
N ILE A 405 22.51 -0.33 15.38
CA ILE A 405 21.37 0.05 14.54
C ILE A 405 20.11 -0.10 15.38
N LYS A 406 19.47 1.03 15.71
CA LYS A 406 18.18 1.01 16.40
C LYS A 406 17.03 1.16 15.43
N HIS A 407 16.10 0.19 15.47
CA HIS A 407 14.84 0.23 14.74
C HIS A 407 13.72 0.63 15.70
N PHE A 408 13.07 1.77 15.41
CA PHE A 408 11.90 2.23 16.17
C PHE A 408 10.66 1.71 15.47
N LEU A 409 9.78 1.03 16.19
CA LEU A 409 8.65 0.30 15.64
C LEU A 409 7.38 0.55 16.44
N THR A 410 6.29 0.77 15.72
CA THR A 410 4.94 0.58 16.23
C THR A 410 4.39 -0.79 15.77
N PRO A 411 3.35 -1.34 16.41
CA PRO A 411 2.71 -2.57 15.93
C PRO A 411 2.31 -2.48 14.46
N THR A 412 1.72 -1.37 14.04
CA THR A 412 1.32 -1.15 12.64
C THR A 412 2.51 -1.12 11.68
N GLU A 413 3.64 -0.53 12.07
CA GLU A 413 4.85 -0.52 11.24
C GLU A 413 5.50 -1.89 11.15
N LEU A 414 5.43 -2.70 12.21
CA LEU A 414 5.97 -4.05 12.20
C LEU A 414 5.23 -4.94 11.19
N ILE A 415 3.91 -4.86 11.14
CA ILE A 415 3.06 -5.70 10.28
C ILE A 415 3.25 -5.40 8.78
N LYS A 416 3.67 -4.18 8.42
CA LYS A 416 3.75 -3.76 7.01
C LYS A 416 4.88 -4.42 6.24
N PHE A 417 4.58 -4.73 4.97
CA PHE A 417 5.53 -5.31 4.02
C PHE A 417 6.18 -6.62 4.51
N ILE A 418 5.43 -7.40 5.27
CA ILE A 418 5.84 -8.77 5.63
C ILE A 418 5.58 -9.67 4.42
N PRO A 419 6.51 -10.58 4.09
CA PRO A 419 6.33 -11.54 3.01
C PRO A 419 5.08 -12.39 3.19
N GLU A 420 4.34 -12.62 2.11
CA GLU A 420 3.05 -13.33 2.13
C GLU A 420 3.18 -14.74 2.72
N CYS A 421 4.25 -15.47 2.40
CA CYS A 421 4.49 -16.81 2.96
C CYS A 421 4.56 -16.81 4.50
N ILE A 422 5.14 -15.77 5.09
CA ILE A 422 5.19 -15.59 6.55
C ILE A 422 3.81 -15.22 7.10
N MET A 423 3.10 -14.32 6.41
CA MET A 423 1.74 -13.95 6.80
C MET A 423 0.79 -15.15 6.76
N GLU A 424 0.95 -16.04 5.80
CA GLU A 424 0.18 -17.27 5.69
C GLU A 424 0.47 -18.25 6.85
N GLU A 425 1.75 -18.43 7.20
CA GLU A 425 2.15 -19.25 8.35
C GLU A 425 1.57 -18.69 9.65
N ILE A 426 1.66 -17.39 9.84
CA ILE A 426 1.09 -16.69 11.00
C ILE A 426 -0.44 -16.81 11.02
N SER A 427 -1.12 -16.75 9.88
CA SER A 427 -2.59 -16.81 9.79
C SER A 427 -3.14 -18.09 10.41
N LEU A 428 -2.48 -19.24 10.18
CA LEU A 428 -2.89 -20.51 10.79
C LEU A 428 -2.81 -20.48 12.32
N THR A 429 -1.82 -19.77 12.85
CA THR A 429 -1.70 -19.56 14.29
C THR A 429 -2.77 -18.62 14.80
N LEU A 430 -3.03 -17.50 14.11
CA LEU A 430 -4.07 -16.54 14.49
C LEU A 430 -5.47 -17.20 14.52
N ASP A 431 -5.82 -17.98 13.51
CA ASP A 431 -7.11 -18.70 13.44
C ASP A 431 -7.31 -19.65 14.64
N ARG A 432 -6.22 -20.16 15.21
CA ARG A 432 -6.26 -21.05 16.38
C ARG A 432 -6.35 -20.29 17.71
N ILE A 433 -5.68 -19.15 17.82
CA ILE A 433 -5.56 -18.41 19.08
C ILE A 433 -6.61 -17.33 19.27
N PHE A 434 -7.32 -16.89 18.22
CA PHE A 434 -8.47 -15.99 18.36
C PHE A 434 -9.77 -16.77 18.36
N ILE A 435 -10.59 -16.53 19.38
CA ILE A 435 -11.89 -17.17 19.52
C ILE A 435 -13.00 -16.11 19.61
N THR A 436 -14.14 -16.39 19.01
CA THR A 436 -15.32 -15.54 19.15
C THR A 436 -15.78 -15.57 20.62
N ASP A 437 -15.91 -14.39 21.23
CA ASP A 437 -16.18 -14.23 22.66
C ASP A 437 -17.36 -13.25 22.91
N GLY A 438 -18.40 -13.35 22.12
CA GLY A 438 -19.63 -12.58 22.24
C GLY A 438 -19.94 -11.71 21.03
N GLY A 439 -21.06 -11.00 21.15
CA GLY A 439 -21.66 -10.23 20.06
C GLY A 439 -22.42 -11.11 19.07
N GLU A 440 -23.67 -10.75 18.78
CA GLU A 440 -24.37 -11.31 17.63
C GLU A 440 -23.98 -10.42 16.43
N PRO A 441 -23.39 -10.98 15.36
CA PRO A 441 -22.98 -10.21 14.21
C PRO A 441 -24.16 -9.43 13.60
N ASP A 442 -24.04 -8.13 13.58
CA ASP A 442 -25.02 -7.22 13.00
C ASP A 442 -24.30 -5.99 12.42
N ASP A 443 -24.33 -5.81 11.10
CA ASP A 443 -23.58 -4.75 10.42
C ASP A 443 -24.35 -3.42 10.43
N LEU A 444 -23.85 -2.48 11.22
CA LEU A 444 -24.39 -1.14 11.30
C LEU A 444 -23.91 -0.29 10.13
N GLU A 445 -24.80 0.39 9.43
CA GLU A 445 -24.44 1.25 8.31
C GLU A 445 -23.76 2.53 8.81
N ILE A 446 -22.43 2.55 8.77
CA ILE A 446 -21.59 3.69 9.10
C ILE A 446 -20.88 4.15 7.82
N PRO A 447 -21.08 5.40 7.36
CA PRO A 447 -20.45 5.90 6.16
C PRO A 447 -18.92 5.90 6.25
N SER A 448 -18.23 5.32 5.27
CA SER A 448 -16.77 5.38 5.14
C SER A 448 -16.30 6.53 4.25
N ILE A 449 -17.19 7.03 3.39
CA ILE A 449 -16.95 8.15 2.47
C ILE A 449 -18.14 9.11 2.58
N MET A 450 -17.87 10.40 2.61
CA MET A 450 -18.88 11.46 2.54
C MET A 450 -18.66 12.34 1.32
N GLU A 451 -19.72 12.98 0.83
CA GLU A 451 -19.66 14.00 -0.22
C GLU A 451 -19.83 15.39 0.43
N THR A 452 -18.90 16.31 0.15
CA THR A 452 -18.97 17.68 0.61
C THR A 452 -19.88 18.52 -0.27
N SER A 453 -20.35 19.68 0.22
CA SER A 453 -21.17 20.65 -0.56
C SER A 453 -20.48 21.13 -1.84
N ASN A 454 -19.15 21.12 -1.86
CA ASN A 454 -18.34 21.45 -3.03
C ASN A 454 -18.18 20.25 -4.00
N GLY A 455 -18.84 19.11 -3.70
CA GLY A 455 -18.83 17.89 -4.49
C GLY A 455 -17.50 17.15 -4.45
N PHE A 456 -16.68 17.31 -3.41
CA PHE A 456 -15.55 16.43 -3.13
C PHE A 456 -16.00 15.22 -2.31
N PHE A 457 -15.41 14.08 -2.60
CA PHE A 457 -15.59 12.90 -1.75
C PHE A 457 -14.40 12.79 -0.80
N GLU A 458 -14.69 12.59 0.50
CA GLU A 458 -13.69 12.45 1.55
C GLU A 458 -13.87 11.11 2.25
N GLU A 459 -12.76 10.43 2.49
CA GLU A 459 -12.73 9.24 3.33
C GLU A 459 -12.79 9.66 4.80
N VAL A 460 -13.77 9.12 5.55
CA VAL A 460 -14.06 9.50 6.93
C VAL A 460 -14.01 8.32 7.91
N SER A 461 -13.56 7.15 7.46
CA SER A 461 -13.44 5.94 8.32
C SER A 461 -12.54 6.18 9.52
N ASP A 462 -11.43 6.89 9.32
CA ASP A 462 -10.48 7.29 10.36
C ASP A 462 -11.12 8.20 11.41
N LEU A 463 -11.95 9.16 10.96
CA LEU A 463 -12.66 10.06 11.85
C LEU A 463 -13.73 9.33 12.68
N ASN A 464 -14.46 8.40 12.07
CA ASN A 464 -15.43 7.56 12.77
C ASN A 464 -14.76 6.70 13.83
N GLY A 465 -13.60 6.11 13.50
CA GLY A 465 -12.82 5.26 14.40
C GLY A 465 -12.31 6.00 15.65
N ILE A 466 -12.17 7.33 15.58
CA ILE A 466 -11.79 8.18 16.72
C ILE A 466 -13.02 8.73 17.44
N ALA A 467 -13.98 9.30 16.71
CA ALA A 467 -15.13 9.99 17.30
C ALA A 467 -16.03 9.05 18.10
N ILE A 468 -16.37 7.88 17.55
CA ILE A 468 -17.31 6.94 18.19
C ILE A 468 -16.81 6.43 19.54
N PRO A 469 -15.57 5.90 19.68
CA PRO A 469 -15.03 5.54 20.98
C PRO A 469 -14.95 6.72 21.96
N CYS A 470 -14.52 7.90 21.49
CA CYS A 470 -14.36 9.05 22.37
C CYS A 470 -15.69 9.57 22.94
N ILE A 471 -16.79 9.52 22.18
CA ILE A 471 -18.14 9.82 22.69
C ILE A 471 -18.49 8.88 23.85
N TYR A 472 -18.15 7.61 23.74
CA TYR A 472 -18.39 6.63 24.81
C TYR A 472 -17.49 6.86 26.02
N TYR A 473 -16.22 7.18 25.81
CA TYR A 473 -15.29 7.49 26.90
C TYR A 473 -15.74 8.68 27.74
N ASP A 474 -16.20 9.75 27.09
CA ASP A 474 -16.72 10.92 27.79
C ASP A 474 -18.02 10.59 28.57
N TYR A 475 -18.86 9.69 28.03
CA TYR A 475 -20.01 9.16 28.75
C TYR A 475 -19.59 8.39 30.00
N LEU A 476 -18.60 7.51 29.93
CA LEU A 476 -18.06 6.77 31.08
C LEU A 476 -17.51 7.70 32.16
N GLN A 477 -16.91 8.81 31.78
CA GLN A 477 -16.33 9.80 32.70
C GLN A 477 -17.37 10.80 33.26
N GLY A 478 -18.66 10.59 33.00
CA GLY A 478 -19.75 11.40 33.50
C GLY A 478 -19.90 12.79 32.88
N GLY A 479 -19.34 12.98 31.68
CA GLY A 479 -19.49 14.23 30.89
C GLY A 479 -18.87 15.48 31.53
N SER A 480 -17.87 15.32 32.41
CA SER A 480 -17.17 16.45 33.03
C SER A 480 -16.32 17.20 32.01
N GLN A 481 -16.47 18.51 31.91
CA GLN A 481 -15.76 19.38 30.95
C GLN A 481 -14.22 19.28 30.99
N ASN A 482 -13.64 18.94 32.13
CA ASN A 482 -12.20 18.81 32.30
C ASN A 482 -11.62 17.45 31.90
N SER A 483 -12.43 16.52 31.40
CA SER A 483 -12.07 15.15 31.13
C SER A 483 -12.25 14.70 29.68
N ASN A 484 -12.57 15.61 28.75
CA ASN A 484 -12.74 15.22 27.34
C ASN A 484 -11.44 14.70 26.75
N VAL A 485 -11.48 13.42 26.32
CA VAL A 485 -10.31 12.67 25.82
C VAL A 485 -9.71 13.33 24.59
N LEU A 486 -10.54 13.72 23.60
CA LEU A 486 -10.05 14.33 22.36
C LEU A 486 -9.42 15.69 22.61
N LEU A 487 -10.03 16.53 23.42
CA LEU A 487 -9.46 17.85 23.76
C LEU A 487 -8.12 17.72 24.45
N ARG A 488 -7.99 16.78 25.39
CA ARG A 488 -6.71 16.49 26.05
C ARG A 488 -5.64 16.05 25.04
N LEU A 489 -5.96 15.09 24.18
CA LEU A 489 -5.01 14.57 23.16
C LEU A 489 -4.58 15.68 22.18
N ILE A 490 -5.51 16.53 21.76
CA ILE A 490 -5.20 17.66 20.88
C ILE A 490 -4.26 18.64 21.59
N GLN A 491 -4.52 18.98 22.87
CA GLN A 491 -3.69 19.89 23.63
C GLN A 491 -2.27 19.37 23.86
N GLU A 492 -2.14 18.11 24.28
CA GLU A 492 -0.84 17.44 24.45
C GLU A 492 -0.01 17.50 23.16
N ASN A 493 -0.59 17.12 22.01
CA ASN A 493 0.11 17.16 20.74
C ASN A 493 0.47 18.59 20.26
N ILE A 494 -0.37 19.58 20.54
CA ILE A 494 -0.09 20.99 20.20
C ILE A 494 1.05 21.56 21.04
N GLU A 495 1.11 21.21 22.32
CA GLU A 495 2.18 21.65 23.23
C GLU A 495 3.56 21.10 22.79
N GLU A 496 3.61 19.90 22.22
CA GLU A 496 4.83 19.31 21.66
C GLU A 496 5.30 19.99 20.36
N MET A 497 4.44 20.77 19.69
CA MET A 497 4.80 21.47 18.46
C MET A 497 5.65 22.70 18.73
N ARG A 498 6.74 22.88 17.96
CA ARG A 498 7.58 24.07 18.03
C ARG A 498 6.77 25.35 17.82
N SER A 499 7.15 26.42 18.51
CA SER A 499 6.40 27.70 18.52
C SER A 499 6.15 28.30 17.14
N ASN A 500 7.05 28.11 16.19
CA ASN A 500 7.02 28.71 14.85
C ASN A 500 6.42 27.79 13.76
N GLU A 501 5.96 26.59 14.13
CA GLU A 501 5.42 25.61 13.19
C GLU A 501 3.90 25.50 13.34
N HIS A 502 3.21 25.15 12.25
CA HIS A 502 1.79 24.82 12.22
C HIS A 502 0.84 25.90 12.80
N HIS A 503 1.06 27.17 12.43
CA HIS A 503 0.25 28.27 12.91
C HIS A 503 -1.26 28.08 12.66
N TYR A 504 -1.63 27.52 11.51
CA TYR A 504 -3.02 27.22 11.17
C TYR A 504 -3.68 26.30 12.21
N LEU A 505 -3.04 25.19 12.59
CA LEU A 505 -3.59 24.27 13.60
C LEU A 505 -3.69 24.93 14.97
N LYS A 506 -2.69 25.72 15.36
CA LYS A 506 -2.68 26.44 16.63
C LYS A 506 -3.81 27.46 16.72
N GLU A 507 -4.16 28.13 15.62
CA GLU A 507 -5.29 29.06 15.59
C GLU A 507 -6.63 28.31 15.67
N ILE A 508 -6.81 27.20 14.96
CA ILE A 508 -8.02 26.39 15.06
C ILE A 508 -8.23 25.88 16.49
N VAL A 509 -7.18 25.39 17.15
CA VAL A 509 -7.30 24.87 18.52
C VAL A 509 -7.72 25.94 19.52
N LYS A 510 -7.38 27.22 19.30
CA LYS A 510 -7.88 28.32 20.12
C LYS A 510 -9.40 28.58 20.00
N THR A 511 -10.01 28.10 18.93
CA THR A 511 -11.43 28.29 18.62
C THR A 511 -12.28 27.07 18.97
N LEU A 512 -11.71 26.08 19.67
CA LEU A 512 -12.43 24.87 20.05
C LEU A 512 -13.59 25.19 21.00
N PRO A 513 -14.73 24.49 20.88
CA PRO A 513 -15.85 24.68 21.78
C PRO A 513 -15.46 24.22 23.20
N GLU A 514 -15.90 24.96 24.20
CA GLU A 514 -15.74 24.58 25.60
C GLU A 514 -16.63 23.39 25.98
N ASN A 515 -17.77 23.20 25.30
CA ASN A 515 -18.71 22.11 25.49
C ASN A 515 -18.93 21.35 24.20
N LEU A 516 -18.96 20.03 24.29
CA LEU A 516 -19.29 19.12 23.20
C LEU A 516 -20.70 18.60 23.42
N GLU A 517 -21.62 19.00 22.54
CA GLU A 517 -23.03 18.68 22.69
C GLU A 517 -23.54 17.70 21.62
N SER A 518 -22.82 17.58 20.51
CA SER A 518 -23.30 16.83 19.35
C SER A 518 -22.25 15.92 18.73
N ALA A 519 -22.72 14.91 17.99
CA ALA A 519 -21.88 14.07 17.12
C ALA A 519 -20.97 14.88 16.19
N SER A 520 -21.52 15.98 15.67
CA SER A 520 -20.80 16.91 14.79
C SER A 520 -19.56 17.49 15.46
N ASP A 521 -19.61 17.77 16.76
CA ASP A 521 -18.48 18.30 17.51
C ASP A 521 -17.38 17.26 17.65
N TYR A 522 -17.73 16.02 17.98
CA TYR A 522 -16.75 14.91 18.08
C TYR A 522 -16.11 14.57 16.75
N LEU A 523 -16.87 14.54 15.64
CA LEU A 523 -16.33 14.31 14.31
C LEU A 523 -15.37 15.42 13.88
N PHE A 524 -15.72 16.68 14.17
CA PHE A 524 -14.84 17.81 13.91
C PHE A 524 -13.56 17.75 14.76
N LEU A 525 -13.68 17.45 16.05
CA LEU A 525 -12.52 17.24 16.93
C LEU A 525 -11.67 16.04 16.49
N ALA A 526 -12.28 14.96 16.04
CA ALA A 526 -11.55 13.82 15.49
C ALA A 526 -10.71 14.25 14.28
N ASN A 527 -11.26 15.09 13.37
CA ASN A 527 -10.50 15.61 12.25
C ASN A 527 -9.35 16.55 12.70
N ILE A 528 -9.58 17.39 13.71
CA ILE A 528 -8.50 18.20 14.30
C ILE A 528 -7.44 17.30 14.94
N SER A 529 -7.84 16.26 15.68
CA SER A 529 -6.91 15.31 16.29
C SER A 529 -6.03 14.65 15.23
N VAL A 530 -6.62 14.13 14.15
CA VAL A 530 -5.88 13.57 13.01
C VAL A 530 -4.94 14.61 12.39
N ALA A 531 -5.44 15.83 12.14
CA ALA A 531 -4.63 16.89 11.54
C ALA A 531 -3.45 17.30 12.42
N VAL A 532 -3.61 17.31 13.74
CA VAL A 532 -2.55 17.64 14.70
C VAL A 532 -1.53 16.52 14.81
N GLN A 533 -1.96 15.27 14.91
CA GLN A 533 -1.09 14.09 14.99
C GLN A 533 -0.30 13.88 13.69
N GLU A 534 -0.99 13.91 12.56
CA GLU A 534 -0.43 13.63 11.25
C GLU A 534 0.17 14.87 10.56
N LYS A 535 -0.05 16.06 11.11
CA LYS A 535 0.32 17.36 10.51
C LYS A 535 -0.17 17.52 9.08
N LEU A 536 -1.44 17.18 8.84
CA LEU A 536 -2.13 17.27 7.54
C LEU A 536 -3.33 18.22 7.63
N TYR A 537 -3.51 19.08 6.62
CA TYR A 537 -4.53 20.11 6.63
C TYR A 537 -5.72 19.86 5.68
N PHE A 538 -5.53 18.97 4.69
CA PHE A 538 -6.46 18.87 3.56
C PHE A 538 -7.91 18.57 3.98
N LYS A 539 -8.15 17.59 4.87
CA LYS A 539 -9.51 17.27 5.33
C LYS A 539 -10.16 18.44 6.08
N LEU A 540 -9.40 19.13 6.94
CA LEU A 540 -9.89 20.32 7.65
C LEU A 540 -10.22 21.49 6.71
N LYS A 541 -9.55 21.56 5.55
CA LYS A 541 -9.77 22.61 4.54
C LYS A 541 -10.87 22.24 3.54
N GLN A 542 -11.17 20.97 3.36
CA GLN A 542 -12.09 20.45 2.35
C GLN A 542 -13.49 20.12 2.92
N ILE A 543 -13.59 19.85 4.23
CA ILE A 543 -14.86 19.58 4.91
C ILE A 543 -15.24 20.84 5.72
N ASP A 544 -16.31 21.51 5.34
CA ASP A 544 -16.81 22.68 6.09
C ASP A 544 -17.36 22.28 7.46
N ARG A 545 -17.25 23.19 8.46
CA ARG A 545 -17.68 22.89 9.84
C ARG A 545 -19.13 22.41 9.94
N SER A 546 -20.02 22.86 9.07
CA SER A 546 -21.43 22.47 9.01
C SER A 546 -21.70 21.09 8.41
N GLU A 547 -20.70 20.44 7.84
CA GLU A 547 -20.83 19.19 7.10
C GLU A 547 -20.51 17.93 7.93
N TYR A 548 -20.09 18.09 9.19
CA TYR A 548 -19.80 16.97 10.10
C TYR A 548 -21.09 16.35 10.67
N ASN A 549 -21.96 15.86 9.80
CA ASN A 549 -23.31 15.38 10.15
C ASN A 549 -23.65 13.99 9.55
N TRP A 550 -22.65 13.25 9.07
CA TRP A 550 -22.87 11.96 8.46
C TRP A 550 -23.15 10.80 9.45
N LEU A 551 -22.92 10.99 10.75
CA LEU A 551 -23.35 10.09 11.79
C LEU A 551 -24.68 10.58 12.40
N THR A 552 -25.72 9.77 12.29
CA THR A 552 -27.01 10.07 12.89
C THR A 552 -27.02 9.77 14.38
N GLU A 553 -27.90 10.42 15.15
CA GLU A 553 -28.07 10.14 16.58
C GLU A 553 -28.46 8.68 16.85
N SER A 554 -29.27 8.07 15.96
CA SER A 554 -29.65 6.67 16.08
C SER A 554 -28.48 5.70 15.93
N VAL A 555 -27.56 5.97 14.96
CA VAL A 555 -26.34 5.19 14.77
C VAL A 555 -25.43 5.30 16.00
N LEU A 556 -25.28 6.49 16.53
CA LEU A 556 -24.46 6.71 17.74
C LEU A 556 -25.04 6.07 18.98
N ALA A 557 -26.36 6.14 19.16
CA ALA A 557 -27.05 5.49 20.26
C ALA A 557 -26.86 3.97 20.20
N GLU A 558 -26.91 3.39 19.01
CA GLU A 558 -26.64 1.96 18.80
C GLU A 558 -25.17 1.61 19.07
N CYS A 559 -24.21 2.38 18.56
CA CYS A 559 -22.78 2.19 18.86
C CYS A 559 -22.53 2.22 20.37
N LYS A 560 -23.09 3.20 21.06
CA LYS A 560 -23.00 3.34 22.52
C LYS A 560 -23.60 2.13 23.24
N ALA A 561 -24.80 1.66 22.83
CA ALA A 561 -25.45 0.50 23.41
C ALA A 561 -24.61 -0.77 23.25
N ARG A 562 -24.00 -0.99 22.09
CA ARG A 562 -23.09 -2.10 21.83
C ARG A 562 -21.84 -2.04 22.72
N MET A 563 -21.22 -0.86 22.83
CA MET A 563 -20.05 -0.66 23.69
C MET A 563 -20.42 -0.89 25.17
N ASP A 564 -21.55 -0.38 25.63
CA ASP A 564 -22.02 -0.57 27.00
C ASP A 564 -22.31 -2.04 27.32
N ALA A 565 -22.91 -2.76 26.39
CA ALA A 565 -23.18 -4.18 26.53
C ALA A 565 -21.90 -5.03 26.62
N VAL A 566 -20.85 -4.67 25.88
CA VAL A 566 -19.59 -5.42 25.78
C VAL A 566 -18.61 -5.03 26.89
N ILE A 567 -18.37 -3.73 27.09
CA ILE A 567 -17.31 -3.23 27.99
C ILE A 567 -17.84 -2.50 29.23
N GLY A 568 -19.12 -2.10 29.25
CA GLY A 568 -19.68 -1.27 30.32
C GLY A 568 -19.56 -1.88 31.71
N LYS A 569 -19.64 -3.22 31.84
CA LYS A 569 -19.48 -3.91 33.13
C LYS A 569 -18.05 -3.79 33.69
N GLU A 570 -17.05 -3.72 32.82
CA GLU A 570 -15.64 -3.57 33.20
C GLU A 570 -15.26 -2.12 33.50
N CYS A 571 -16.06 -1.15 33.05
CA CYS A 571 -15.87 0.28 33.25
C CYS A 571 -16.83 0.90 34.26
N SER A 572 -17.30 0.11 35.26
CA SER A 572 -18.17 0.62 36.31
C SER A 572 -17.44 1.64 37.22
N PRO A 573 -18.15 2.50 37.94
CA PRO A 573 -17.52 3.49 38.84
C PRO A 573 -16.63 2.92 39.95
N SER A 574 -16.76 1.58 40.20
CA SER A 574 -15.95 0.85 41.17
C SER A 574 -14.71 0.20 40.54
N SER A 575 -14.55 0.24 39.21
CA SER A 575 -13.46 -0.38 38.48
C SER A 575 -12.40 0.64 38.13
N SER A 576 -11.14 0.21 38.02
CA SER A 576 -10.05 1.00 37.46
C SER A 576 -9.97 0.79 35.96
N TYR A 577 -9.92 1.86 35.19
CA TYR A 577 -9.71 1.79 33.74
C TYR A 577 -8.89 2.97 33.24
N HIS A 578 -8.12 2.75 32.18
CA HIS A 578 -7.28 3.75 31.51
C HIS A 578 -7.61 3.79 30.03
N ILE A 579 -7.90 4.97 29.51
CA ILE A 579 -8.23 5.23 28.11
C ILE A 579 -6.96 5.71 27.40
N GLU A 580 -6.71 5.19 26.19
CA GLU A 580 -5.55 5.54 25.38
C GLU A 580 -4.23 5.36 26.16
N ASP A 581 -4.06 4.18 26.77
CA ASP A 581 -2.91 3.88 27.62
C ASP A 581 -1.69 3.42 26.82
N THR A 582 -0.52 3.82 27.26
CA THR A 582 0.76 3.43 26.66
C THR A 582 1.26 2.14 27.27
N ILE A 583 1.27 1.03 26.51
CA ILE A 583 1.82 -0.25 26.96
C ILE A 583 3.33 -0.13 27.14
N ILE A 584 4.02 0.42 26.14
CA ILE A 584 5.47 0.57 26.11
C ILE A 584 5.85 1.82 25.32
N HIS A 585 6.89 2.51 25.71
CA HIS A 585 7.50 3.59 24.96
C HIS A 585 8.99 3.30 24.68
N SER A 586 9.57 3.93 23.67
CA SER A 586 10.93 3.67 23.20
C SER A 586 12.05 3.92 24.25
N GLY A 587 11.72 4.64 25.33
CA GLY A 587 12.61 4.90 26.48
C GLY A 587 12.47 3.92 27.64
N ASP A 588 11.61 2.89 27.54
CA ASP A 588 11.45 1.87 28.59
C ASP A 588 12.61 0.85 28.52
N GLU A 589 13.73 1.22 29.15
CA GLU A 589 14.97 0.42 29.10
C GLU A 589 14.78 -0.99 29.70
N LYS A 590 13.95 -1.17 30.73
CA LYS A 590 13.76 -2.51 31.34
C LYS A 590 13.05 -3.47 30.39
N ALA A 591 11.97 -3.02 29.75
CA ALA A 591 11.25 -3.83 28.78
C ALA A 591 12.15 -4.14 27.56
N HIS A 592 12.88 -3.13 27.07
CA HIS A 592 13.76 -3.31 25.94
C HIS A 592 14.99 -4.17 26.21
N CYS A 593 15.52 -4.21 27.44
CA CYS A 593 16.53 -5.19 27.80
C CYS A 593 16.03 -6.63 27.69
N ARG A 594 14.78 -6.91 28.11
CA ARG A 594 14.17 -8.24 27.94
C ARG A 594 13.92 -8.58 26.47
N ILE A 595 13.51 -7.62 25.67
CA ILE A 595 13.36 -7.78 24.21
C ILE A 595 14.70 -8.08 23.55
N ASP A 596 15.75 -7.32 23.87
CA ASP A 596 17.10 -7.51 23.34
C ASP A 596 17.66 -8.90 23.77
N GLU A 597 17.37 -9.35 24.99
CA GLU A 597 17.75 -10.68 25.45
C GLU A 597 17.05 -11.79 24.70
N PHE A 598 15.72 -11.69 24.50
CA PHE A 598 14.93 -12.64 23.70
C PHE A 598 15.40 -12.73 22.25
N LEU A 599 15.79 -11.60 21.65
CA LEU A 599 16.22 -11.53 20.24
C LEU A 599 17.71 -11.85 20.02
N ARG A 600 18.51 -12.01 21.08
CA ARG A 600 19.97 -12.17 21.01
C ARG A 600 20.43 -13.34 20.14
N GLU A 601 19.69 -14.45 20.14
CA GLU A 601 20.02 -15.66 19.36
C GLU A 601 19.54 -15.57 17.90
N HIS A 602 18.71 -14.57 17.57
CA HIS A 602 18.01 -14.48 16.30
C HIS A 602 18.48 -13.32 15.42
N PHE A 603 19.14 -12.32 16.02
CA PHE A 603 19.61 -11.12 15.32
C PHE A 603 21.02 -10.75 15.71
N ASP A 604 21.72 -10.05 14.82
CA ASP A 604 23.05 -9.49 15.11
C ASP A 604 23.00 -8.60 16.37
N PRO A 605 23.96 -8.73 17.31
CA PRO A 605 23.98 -7.93 18.52
C PRO A 605 24.03 -6.41 18.31
N THR A 606 24.41 -5.97 17.10
CA THR A 606 24.38 -4.55 16.72
C THR A 606 22.99 -4.06 16.33
N THR A 607 22.03 -4.96 16.17
CA THR A 607 20.63 -4.64 15.80
C THR A 607 19.77 -4.61 17.07
N GLN A 608 19.13 -3.48 17.34
CA GLN A 608 18.23 -3.29 18.48
C GLN A 608 16.86 -2.81 18.02
N PHE A 609 15.81 -3.34 18.64
CA PHE A 609 14.42 -2.97 18.37
C PHE A 609 13.85 -2.17 19.55
N ARG A 610 13.21 -1.04 19.24
CA ARG A 610 12.60 -0.14 20.23
C ARG A 610 11.14 0.07 19.86
N PHE A 611 10.25 -0.42 20.70
CA PHE A 611 8.82 -0.40 20.46
C PHE A 611 8.15 0.77 21.16
N THR A 612 7.10 1.29 20.51
CA THR A 612 6.13 2.20 21.10
C THR A 612 4.74 1.67 20.74
N ALA A 613 3.92 1.41 21.75
CA ALA A 613 2.59 0.87 21.56
C ALA A 613 1.59 1.52 22.52
N ARG A 614 0.43 1.89 21.98
CA ARG A 614 -0.69 2.48 22.70
C ARG A 614 -1.94 1.66 22.38
N VAL A 615 -2.80 1.48 23.37
CA VAL A 615 -4.06 0.72 23.26
C VAL A 615 -5.23 1.60 23.61
N ASP A 616 -6.40 1.28 23.07
CA ASP A 616 -7.59 2.11 23.20
C ASP A 616 -8.13 2.14 24.64
N LEU A 617 -8.19 0.98 25.32
CA LEU A 617 -8.73 0.89 26.67
C LEU A 617 -8.08 -0.26 27.46
N VAL A 618 -7.67 0.03 28.70
CA VAL A 618 -7.20 -0.95 29.67
C VAL A 618 -8.13 -0.93 30.87
N THR A 619 -8.71 -2.07 31.22
CA THR A 619 -9.49 -2.28 32.44
C THR A 619 -8.70 -3.12 33.45
N ASP A 620 -9.26 -3.39 34.63
CA ASP A 620 -8.61 -4.27 35.62
C ASP A 620 -8.32 -5.67 35.07
N SER A 621 -9.14 -6.18 34.16
CA SER A 621 -9.06 -7.56 33.65
C SER A 621 -8.70 -7.66 32.17
N THR A 622 -8.87 -6.61 31.38
CA THR A 622 -8.84 -6.71 29.92
C THR A 622 -8.10 -5.53 29.28
N VAL A 623 -7.38 -5.81 28.21
CA VAL A 623 -6.87 -4.83 27.24
C VAL A 623 -7.74 -4.92 26.00
N TRP A 624 -8.36 -3.81 25.63
CA TRP A 624 -9.28 -3.71 24.51
C TRP A 624 -8.68 -2.93 23.36
N GLU A 625 -8.84 -3.46 22.16
CA GLU A 625 -8.67 -2.75 20.90
C GLU A 625 -10.04 -2.56 20.26
N LEU A 626 -10.41 -1.32 19.94
CA LEU A 626 -11.71 -0.97 19.40
C LEU A 626 -11.59 -0.67 17.90
N LYS A 627 -12.45 -1.26 17.10
CA LYS A 627 -12.51 -1.03 15.66
C LYS A 627 -13.90 -0.61 15.22
N CYS A 628 -13.96 0.17 14.14
CA CYS A 628 -15.20 0.57 13.49
C CYS A 628 -15.08 0.32 11.98
N THR A 629 -14.93 -0.96 11.62
CA THR A 629 -14.62 -1.39 10.24
C THR A 629 -15.64 -2.40 9.74
N SER A 630 -15.73 -2.59 8.42
CA SER A 630 -16.64 -3.58 7.82
C SER A 630 -16.30 -5.02 8.20
N LYS A 631 -15.07 -5.30 8.61
CA LYS A 631 -14.62 -6.62 9.11
C LYS A 631 -13.33 -6.48 9.89
N ILE A 632 -13.10 -7.38 10.83
CA ILE A 632 -11.80 -7.55 11.48
C ILE A 632 -10.83 -8.16 10.45
N SER A 633 -9.70 -7.50 10.25
CA SER A 633 -8.65 -7.97 9.34
C SER A 633 -7.57 -8.73 10.11
N MET A 634 -6.72 -9.47 9.39
CA MET A 634 -5.54 -10.12 9.95
C MET A 634 -4.59 -9.11 10.63
N ASP A 635 -4.42 -7.92 10.05
CA ASP A 635 -3.61 -6.85 10.64
C ASP A 635 -4.13 -6.41 12.00
N HIS A 636 -5.45 -6.37 12.19
CA HIS A 636 -6.07 -6.06 13.48
C HIS A 636 -5.78 -7.15 14.52
N LEU A 637 -5.84 -8.43 14.13
CA LEU A 637 -5.51 -9.55 15.02
C LEU A 637 -4.02 -9.53 15.40
N LEU A 638 -3.15 -9.28 14.45
CA LEU A 638 -1.71 -9.14 14.69
C LEU A 638 -1.40 -7.98 15.64
N GLN A 639 -2.10 -6.86 15.50
CA GLN A 639 -1.95 -5.71 16.39
C GLN A 639 -2.21 -6.12 17.85
N VAL A 640 -3.29 -6.86 18.11
CA VAL A 640 -3.63 -7.35 19.45
C VAL A 640 -2.62 -8.40 19.96
N ALA A 641 -2.15 -9.30 19.09
CA ALA A 641 -1.12 -10.28 19.45
C ALA A 641 0.21 -9.59 19.83
N ILE A 642 0.60 -8.55 19.08
CA ILE A 642 1.80 -7.73 19.38
C ILE A 642 1.62 -7.01 20.71
N TYR A 643 0.45 -6.44 21.01
CA TYR A 643 0.16 -5.82 22.30
C TYR A 643 0.32 -6.81 23.46
N ALA A 644 -0.22 -8.01 23.32
CA ALA A 644 -0.09 -9.05 24.33
C ALA A 644 1.38 -9.44 24.58
N TRP A 645 2.17 -9.57 23.52
CA TRP A 645 3.60 -9.84 23.63
C TRP A 645 4.36 -8.71 24.31
N LEU A 646 4.13 -7.45 23.89
CA LEU A 646 4.76 -6.27 24.48
C LEU A 646 4.39 -6.09 25.95
N TRP A 647 3.15 -6.40 26.31
CA TRP A 647 2.71 -6.42 27.70
C TRP A 647 3.52 -7.39 28.54
N GLN A 648 3.72 -8.62 28.07
CA GLN A 648 4.55 -9.62 28.74
C GLN A 648 6.01 -9.14 28.89
N MET A 649 6.55 -8.51 27.88
CA MET A 649 7.92 -7.95 27.94
C MET A 649 8.04 -6.79 28.93
N ARG A 650 6.97 -6.00 29.15
CA ARG A 650 6.94 -4.92 30.12
C ARG A 650 6.92 -5.45 31.55
N GLU A 651 6.01 -6.36 31.87
CA GLU A 651 5.74 -6.81 33.23
C GLU A 651 6.82 -7.81 33.75
N GLY A 652 7.42 -8.63 32.87
CA GLY A 652 8.38 -9.65 33.28
C GLY A 652 7.74 -10.84 34.01
N GLU A 653 8.50 -11.51 34.91
CA GLU A 653 8.03 -12.71 35.62
C GLU A 653 6.97 -12.46 36.73
N LEU A 654 6.60 -11.21 36.98
CA LEU A 654 5.70 -10.81 38.06
C LEU A 654 4.22 -10.78 37.68
N VAL A 655 3.84 -11.34 36.53
CA VAL A 655 2.43 -11.31 36.09
C VAL A 655 1.60 -12.34 36.85
N ASN A 656 1.16 -11.98 38.04
CA ASN A 656 0.10 -12.70 38.75
C ASN A 656 -1.32 -12.34 38.25
N GLU A 657 -1.44 -11.36 37.36
CA GLU A 657 -2.72 -10.96 36.76
C GLU A 657 -2.63 -11.12 35.24
N VAL A 658 -3.13 -12.23 34.74
CA VAL A 658 -3.25 -12.46 33.29
C VAL A 658 -4.37 -11.58 32.76
N LYS A 659 -4.02 -10.45 32.16
CA LYS A 659 -4.98 -9.63 31.41
C LYS A 659 -5.46 -10.37 30.17
N LYS A 660 -6.74 -10.29 29.88
CA LYS A 660 -7.31 -10.73 28.62
C LYS A 660 -7.01 -9.68 27.55
N PHE A 661 -6.76 -10.11 26.34
CA PHE A 661 -6.59 -9.23 25.18
C PHE A 661 -7.75 -9.48 24.22
N ARG A 662 -8.51 -8.43 23.91
CA ARG A 662 -9.72 -8.52 23.12
C ARG A 662 -9.77 -7.45 22.05
N ILE A 663 -10.38 -7.78 20.92
CA ILE A 663 -10.75 -6.83 19.88
C ILE A 663 -12.27 -6.78 19.75
N PHE A 664 -12.81 -5.59 19.70
CA PHE A 664 -14.23 -5.35 19.51
C PHE A 664 -14.45 -4.47 18.27
N ASN A 665 -15.18 -5.00 17.29
CA ASN A 665 -15.60 -4.23 16.14
C ASN A 665 -17.02 -3.67 16.39
N ILE A 666 -17.10 -2.40 16.70
CA ILE A 666 -18.34 -1.69 17.04
C ILE A 666 -19.35 -1.77 15.89
N ARG A 667 -18.86 -1.67 14.64
CA ARG A 667 -19.71 -1.68 13.46
C ARG A 667 -20.40 -3.03 13.25
N THR A 668 -19.66 -4.14 13.35
CA THR A 668 -20.18 -5.49 13.10
C THR A 668 -20.65 -6.19 14.37
N ASN A 669 -20.51 -5.55 15.54
CA ASN A 669 -20.81 -6.13 16.87
C ASN A 669 -20.05 -7.43 17.16
N GLU A 670 -18.86 -7.61 16.60
CA GLU A 670 -18.04 -8.81 16.72
C GLU A 670 -16.97 -8.63 17.80
N VAL A 671 -16.87 -9.59 18.71
CA VAL A 671 -15.84 -9.62 19.76
C VAL A 671 -14.98 -10.87 19.60
N LEU A 672 -13.68 -10.69 19.51
CA LEU A 672 -12.72 -11.78 19.51
C LEU A 672 -11.78 -11.65 20.71
N SER A 673 -11.52 -12.78 21.39
CA SER A 673 -10.57 -12.89 22.49
C SER A 673 -9.32 -13.64 22.06
N LEU A 674 -8.16 -13.13 22.45
CA LEU A 674 -6.88 -13.79 22.27
C LEU A 674 -6.69 -14.87 23.34
N ASN A 675 -6.50 -16.12 22.92
CA ASN A 675 -6.17 -17.26 23.75
C ASN A 675 -4.84 -17.86 23.30
N ALA A 676 -3.75 -17.15 23.58
CA ALA A 676 -2.39 -17.50 23.13
C ALA A 676 -1.50 -17.85 24.32
N THR A 677 -0.60 -18.80 24.12
CA THR A 677 0.54 -19.03 24.99
C THR A 677 1.66 -18.02 24.69
N LEU A 678 2.61 -17.86 25.62
CA LEU A 678 3.81 -17.04 25.35
C LEU A 678 4.62 -17.59 24.17
N GLU A 679 4.62 -18.91 23.96
CA GLU A 679 5.29 -19.53 22.83
C GLU A 679 4.63 -19.17 21.49
N ASP A 680 3.30 -19.13 21.43
CA ASP A 680 2.57 -18.66 20.25
C ASP A 680 2.94 -17.21 19.91
N LEU A 681 2.94 -16.33 20.90
CA LEU A 681 3.29 -14.92 20.73
C LEU A 681 4.75 -14.73 20.30
N ASN A 682 5.69 -15.48 20.91
CA ASN A 682 7.10 -15.48 20.54
C ASN A 682 7.30 -15.92 19.09
N THR A 683 6.58 -16.96 18.66
CA THR A 683 6.62 -17.46 17.29
C THR A 683 6.15 -16.41 16.29
N ILE A 684 5.01 -15.75 16.56
CA ILE A 684 4.49 -14.66 15.73
C ILE A 684 5.50 -13.50 15.65
N MET A 685 6.01 -13.05 16.78
CA MET A 685 6.94 -11.92 16.83
C MET A 685 8.25 -12.20 16.10
N LEU A 686 8.81 -13.39 16.28
CA LEU A 686 10.01 -13.82 15.55
C LEU A 686 9.78 -13.90 14.05
N ALA A 687 8.65 -14.46 13.63
CA ALA A 687 8.28 -14.54 12.22
C ALA A 687 8.16 -13.15 11.59
N LEU A 688 7.46 -12.21 12.26
CA LEU A 688 7.33 -10.83 11.80
C LEU A 688 8.68 -10.10 11.72
N LEU A 689 9.49 -10.18 12.77
CA LEU A 689 10.80 -9.50 12.82
C LEU A 689 11.78 -10.10 11.81
N LYS A 690 11.84 -11.41 11.68
CA LYS A 690 12.67 -12.10 10.66
C LYS A 690 12.21 -11.73 9.26
N GLY A 691 10.91 -11.81 9.00
CA GLY A 691 10.34 -11.46 7.71
C GLY A 691 10.64 -10.03 7.27
N LYS A 692 10.70 -9.10 8.23
CA LYS A 692 10.95 -7.69 7.95
C LYS A 692 12.42 -7.32 7.84
N PHE A 693 13.29 -7.93 8.65
CA PHE A 693 14.67 -7.46 8.84
C PHE A 693 15.74 -8.46 8.42
N GLN A 694 15.39 -9.72 8.18
CA GLN A 694 16.31 -10.69 7.63
C GLN A 694 16.07 -10.87 6.13
N LYS A 695 17.16 -10.96 5.36
CA LYS A 695 17.10 -11.27 3.94
C LYS A 695 16.62 -12.71 3.78
N GLN A 696 15.54 -12.89 3.05
CA GLN A 696 15.11 -14.24 2.67
C GLN A 696 16.07 -14.82 1.62
N ASP A 697 16.32 -16.12 1.70
CA ASP A 697 17.05 -16.82 0.67
C ASP A 697 16.23 -16.80 -0.62
N VAL A 698 16.79 -16.19 -1.66
CA VAL A 698 16.15 -16.15 -2.97
C VAL A 698 16.45 -17.48 -3.66
N LYS A 699 15.40 -18.24 -3.99
CA LYS A 699 15.53 -19.47 -4.79
C LYS A 699 16.27 -19.18 -6.09
N THR A 700 17.18 -20.06 -6.48
CA THR A 700 17.81 -19.99 -7.81
C THR A 700 16.77 -20.19 -8.91
N ASP A 701 17.11 -19.84 -10.15
CA ASP A 701 16.20 -20.05 -11.29
C ASP A 701 15.92 -21.53 -11.50
N GLU A 702 16.91 -22.41 -11.27
CA GLU A 702 16.78 -23.86 -11.38
C GLU A 702 15.81 -24.42 -10.34
N GLU A 703 15.91 -23.98 -9.07
CA GLU A 703 15.01 -24.39 -7.99
C GLU A 703 13.58 -23.90 -8.26
N PHE A 704 13.43 -22.68 -8.71
CA PHE A 704 12.13 -22.10 -9.05
C PHE A 704 11.46 -22.84 -10.22
N ILE A 705 12.21 -23.14 -11.29
CA ILE A 705 11.70 -23.89 -12.44
C ILE A 705 11.29 -25.30 -12.01
N ALA A 706 12.11 -25.99 -11.18
CA ALA A 706 11.80 -27.34 -10.69
C ALA A 706 10.49 -27.34 -9.89
N GLU A 707 10.33 -26.40 -8.95
CA GLU A 707 9.11 -26.26 -8.15
C GLU A 707 7.87 -26.00 -9.03
N CYS A 708 7.98 -25.11 -10.02
CA CYS A 708 6.89 -24.83 -10.96
C CYS A 708 6.51 -26.07 -11.78
N LYS A 709 7.49 -26.86 -12.25
CA LYS A 709 7.23 -28.08 -13.02
C LYS A 709 6.59 -29.19 -12.20
N GLU A 710 6.90 -29.29 -10.91
CA GLU A 710 6.23 -30.22 -10.00
C GLU A 710 4.77 -29.83 -9.73
N ALA A 711 4.44 -28.55 -9.85
CA ALA A 711 3.10 -28.00 -9.56
C ALA A 711 2.10 -28.14 -10.71
N ILE A 712 2.55 -28.39 -11.95
CA ILE A 712 1.74 -28.53 -13.16
C ILE A 712 1.74 -29.98 -13.67
#